data_47cc5948b4559f08b8e8afe14a77e083
#
_entry.id   47cc5948b4559f08b8e8afe14a77e083
#
_cell.length_a   1.000
_cell.length_b   1.000
_cell.length_c   1.000
_cell.angle_alpha   90.00
_cell.angle_beta   90.00
_cell.angle_gamma   90.00
#
_symmetry.space_group_name_H-M   'P 1'
#
loop_
_entity.id
_entity.type
_entity.pdbx_description
1 polymer ?
#
loop_
_entity_poly.entity_id
_entity_poly.type
_entity_poly.pdbx_seq_one_letter_code
_entity_poly.pdbx_strand_id
1 'polypeptide(L)'
;MKNQFELVSEYKPSGDQPEAIRELVSGLKEDKKFQVLLGATGTGKTFTISNVIAQVNRPTLVFAHNKTLAGQLYSEFKEFFPHNRVEYFVSYFDYYQPEAYLPKTDTYIDKNTKTNEELDMLRMAAVNSVLERRDTIIVASVASIYGASNPEQYRHMIFTLRSGQIIERNELMLALVHQQYKRNDTDPLRGTFRVRGDVIEITPGHTDRYLIRIEMFDDEVERICEVDPVTGHVNQSYQLYIIYPANGYATSMDIINHAADTIQEELDERLAYFYEQGKPLEKERLEQRCRYDIEALREFGVCPGIENYSRHIDGRKPGERPYTLFDYFPDDFLLVVDESHVSLPQIRGMYNGDRARKQILVDYGFRLPSALDNRPLRFNEFEGLIKNAIFVSATPGDYELDQTHGEIVEQIIRPTGLLDPEVEVRPIEGQIDDLVDEIKERIEKHERTLITTLTVRMAEDLTSYLKNLDLKVAWLHHEVTTIERTEIIHDLRQGKYDVLVGINLLREGLDIPEVSLIAILDADKEGFLRSRRSLIQIIGRAARNAQGKVIMYADKITESMQEAIDETARRRSIQMEYNEKHGIVPKTIIKPIHDVVRSKETKEMAAKYLKKKKLPAKQKEKMIKELEQEMKEAARTLDFERAAQLRDILFEMKGEK
;
A
#
# COMPACT_ATOMS: atom_id res chain seq x y z
N MET A 1 6.81 -25.90 -15.92
CA MET A 1 5.53 -25.16 -15.91
C MET A 1 5.68 -23.95 -16.84
N LYS A 2 4.66 -23.60 -17.63
CA LYS A 2 4.73 -22.40 -18.47
C LYS A 2 4.60 -21.17 -17.58
N ASN A 3 5.69 -20.46 -17.32
CA ASN A 3 5.69 -19.18 -16.62
C ASN A 3 5.10 -18.08 -17.53
N GLN A 4 3.81 -18.17 -17.85
CA GLN A 4 3.09 -17.23 -18.70
C GLN A 4 1.85 -16.73 -17.96
N PHE A 5 1.56 -15.46 -18.13
CA PHE A 5 0.34 -14.89 -17.60
C PHE A 5 -0.89 -15.42 -18.36
N GLU A 6 -1.87 -15.88 -17.60
CA GLU A 6 -3.16 -16.34 -18.10
C GLU A 6 -4.26 -15.41 -17.57
N LEU A 7 -4.75 -14.51 -18.43
CA LEU A 7 -5.84 -13.61 -18.10
C LEU A 7 -7.18 -14.37 -18.12
N VAL A 8 -7.85 -14.40 -17.00
CA VAL A 8 -9.20 -14.97 -16.86
C VAL A 8 -10.19 -13.84 -16.64
N SER A 9 -11.14 -13.68 -17.56
CA SER A 9 -12.17 -12.64 -17.43
C SER A 9 -13.40 -12.99 -18.27
N GLU A 10 -14.58 -12.69 -17.74
CA GLU A 10 -15.83 -12.74 -18.50
C GLU A 10 -15.98 -11.53 -19.43
N TYR A 11 -15.21 -10.46 -19.20
CA TYR A 11 -15.21 -9.24 -20.00
C TYR A 11 -14.31 -9.36 -21.22
N LYS A 12 -14.72 -8.70 -22.30
CA LYS A 12 -13.87 -8.47 -23.48
C LYS A 12 -13.53 -6.99 -23.59
N PRO A 13 -12.34 -6.64 -24.08
CA PRO A 13 -12.00 -5.24 -24.33
C PRO A 13 -13.04 -4.55 -25.21
N SER A 14 -13.50 -3.38 -24.79
CA SER A 14 -14.53 -2.59 -25.45
C SER A 14 -14.23 -1.08 -25.40
N GLY A 15 -14.93 -0.29 -26.18
CA GLY A 15 -14.66 1.15 -26.30
C GLY A 15 -13.26 1.42 -26.83
N ASP A 16 -12.49 2.24 -26.10
CA ASP A 16 -11.10 2.58 -26.42
C ASP A 16 -10.10 1.51 -25.98
N GLN A 17 -10.51 0.54 -25.15
CA GLN A 17 -9.60 -0.45 -24.57
C GLN A 17 -8.81 -1.25 -25.63
N PRO A 18 -9.40 -1.76 -26.74
CA PRO A 18 -8.64 -2.50 -27.74
C PRO A 18 -7.51 -1.68 -28.35
N GLU A 19 -7.75 -0.40 -28.65
CA GLU A 19 -6.77 0.52 -29.21
C GLU A 19 -5.69 0.83 -28.18
N ALA A 20 -6.09 1.22 -26.94
CA ALA A 20 -5.16 1.50 -25.86
C ALA A 20 -4.22 0.31 -25.56
N ILE A 21 -4.76 -0.92 -25.54
CA ILE A 21 -3.96 -2.14 -25.36
C ILE A 21 -2.95 -2.29 -26.50
N ARG A 22 -3.39 -2.10 -27.74
CA ARG A 22 -2.53 -2.25 -28.93
C ARG A 22 -1.37 -1.24 -28.91
N GLU A 23 -1.67 0.03 -28.62
CA GLU A 23 -0.68 1.10 -28.58
C GLU A 23 0.34 0.89 -27.45
N LEU A 24 -0.12 0.57 -26.23
CA LEU A 24 0.76 0.29 -25.08
C LEU A 24 1.66 -0.92 -25.36
N VAL A 25 1.12 -2.00 -25.90
CA VAL A 25 1.90 -3.20 -26.24
C VAL A 25 2.91 -2.90 -27.35
N SER A 26 2.54 -2.13 -28.39
CA SER A 26 3.46 -1.71 -29.44
C SER A 26 4.61 -0.88 -28.87
N GLY A 27 4.30 0.12 -28.03
CA GLY A 27 5.31 0.94 -27.40
C GLY A 27 6.30 0.14 -26.53
N LEU A 28 5.81 -0.88 -25.81
CA LEU A 28 6.67 -1.78 -25.04
C LEU A 28 7.55 -2.67 -25.91
N LYS A 29 7.07 -3.09 -27.08
CA LYS A 29 7.86 -3.85 -28.07
C LYS A 29 8.89 -2.99 -28.78
N GLU A 30 8.63 -1.71 -28.94
CA GLU A 30 9.54 -0.68 -29.46
C GLU A 30 10.52 -0.17 -28.40
N ASP A 31 10.46 -0.71 -27.18
CA ASP A 31 11.29 -0.36 -26.02
C ASP A 31 11.16 1.11 -25.57
N LYS A 32 9.96 1.72 -25.77
CA LYS A 32 9.64 3.04 -25.23
C LYS A 32 9.81 3.01 -23.71
N LYS A 33 10.65 3.90 -23.18
CA LYS A 33 10.93 3.92 -21.73
C LYS A 33 9.69 4.29 -20.93
N PHE A 34 8.94 5.30 -21.36
CA PHE A 34 7.76 5.78 -20.69
C PHE A 34 6.57 5.88 -21.64
N GLN A 35 5.39 5.52 -21.16
CA GLN A 35 4.12 5.69 -21.83
C GLN A 35 3.08 6.20 -20.83
N VAL A 36 2.11 6.97 -21.30
CA VAL A 36 1.02 7.50 -20.47
C VAL A 36 -0.30 6.91 -20.94
N LEU A 37 -1.04 6.27 -20.04
CA LEU A 37 -2.44 5.91 -20.21
C LEU A 37 -3.31 6.97 -19.53
N LEU A 38 -3.89 7.88 -20.30
CA LEU A 38 -4.91 8.80 -19.82
C LEU A 38 -6.24 8.07 -19.80
N GLY A 39 -6.65 7.59 -18.64
CA GLY A 39 -7.89 6.85 -18.49
C GLY A 39 -8.89 7.59 -17.61
N ALA A 40 -10.05 7.97 -18.15
CA ALA A 40 -11.11 8.56 -17.35
C ALA A 40 -11.58 7.60 -16.25
N THR A 41 -12.23 8.14 -15.22
CA THR A 41 -12.76 7.32 -14.12
C THR A 41 -13.84 6.37 -14.64
N GLY A 42 -13.73 5.08 -14.29
CA GLY A 42 -14.73 4.07 -14.69
C GLY A 42 -14.55 3.48 -16.10
N THR A 43 -13.43 3.74 -16.78
CA THR A 43 -13.15 3.17 -18.12
C THR A 43 -12.53 1.77 -18.09
N GLY A 44 -12.24 1.22 -16.91
CA GLY A 44 -11.62 -0.12 -16.77
C GLY A 44 -10.11 -0.14 -17.00
N LYS A 45 -9.39 0.86 -16.50
CA LYS A 45 -7.91 0.97 -16.63
C LYS A 45 -7.17 -0.30 -16.17
N THR A 46 -7.57 -0.87 -15.02
CA THR A 46 -6.96 -2.10 -14.49
C THR A 46 -7.11 -3.27 -15.46
N PHE A 47 -8.28 -3.40 -16.10
CA PHE A 47 -8.51 -4.44 -17.10
C PHE A 47 -7.65 -4.24 -18.36
N THR A 48 -7.49 -2.99 -18.81
CA THR A 48 -6.59 -2.64 -19.92
C THR A 48 -5.14 -3.04 -19.59
N ILE A 49 -4.64 -2.64 -18.42
CA ILE A 49 -3.29 -3.00 -17.95
C ILE A 49 -3.14 -4.51 -17.81
N SER A 50 -4.16 -5.24 -17.31
CA SER A 50 -4.13 -6.70 -17.22
C SER A 50 -3.97 -7.35 -18.61
N ASN A 51 -4.65 -6.84 -19.63
CA ASN A 51 -4.47 -7.30 -21.01
C ASN A 51 -3.07 -7.00 -21.56
N VAL A 52 -2.49 -5.84 -21.24
CA VAL A 52 -1.11 -5.50 -21.60
C VAL A 52 -0.14 -6.47 -20.95
N ILE A 53 -0.25 -6.72 -19.64
CA ILE A 53 0.61 -7.65 -18.88
C ILE A 53 0.56 -9.06 -19.51
N ALA A 54 -0.65 -9.57 -19.80
CA ALA A 54 -0.83 -10.88 -20.40
C ALA A 54 -0.16 -11.01 -21.78
N GLN A 55 -0.18 -9.94 -22.59
CA GLN A 55 0.42 -9.94 -23.93
C GLN A 55 1.94 -9.76 -23.93
N VAL A 56 2.48 -8.95 -23.03
CA VAL A 56 3.94 -8.73 -22.96
C VAL A 56 4.65 -9.78 -22.13
N ASN A 57 3.94 -10.46 -21.24
CA ASN A 57 4.42 -11.57 -20.43
C ASN A 57 5.72 -11.27 -19.65
N ARG A 58 5.76 -10.11 -18.99
CA ARG A 58 6.88 -9.66 -18.17
C ARG A 58 6.50 -9.60 -16.69
N PRO A 59 7.42 -9.91 -15.75
CA PRO A 59 7.19 -9.60 -14.33
C PRO A 59 6.81 -8.15 -14.16
N THR A 60 5.80 -7.87 -13.37
CA THR A 60 5.22 -6.52 -13.29
C THR A 60 5.18 -6.02 -11.86
N LEU A 61 5.64 -4.79 -11.65
CA LEU A 61 5.47 -4.03 -10.43
C LEU A 61 4.40 -2.97 -10.64
N VAL A 62 3.32 -3.04 -9.88
CA VAL A 62 2.23 -2.06 -9.89
C VAL A 62 2.38 -1.18 -8.65
N PHE A 63 2.61 0.11 -8.86
CA PHE A 63 2.80 1.08 -7.80
C PHE A 63 1.53 1.87 -7.52
N ALA A 64 1.09 1.90 -6.26
CA ALA A 64 -0.05 2.66 -5.77
C ALA A 64 0.39 3.64 -4.67
N HIS A 65 -0.21 4.82 -4.60
CA HIS A 65 0.19 5.87 -3.67
C HIS A 65 -0.20 5.61 -2.20
N ASN A 66 -1.13 4.69 -1.93
CA ASN A 66 -1.52 4.31 -0.57
C ASN A 66 -1.91 2.84 -0.44
N LYS A 67 -2.06 2.34 0.81
CA LYS A 67 -2.40 0.95 1.10
C LYS A 67 -3.79 0.55 0.60
N THR A 68 -4.77 1.43 0.68
CA THR A 68 -6.16 1.15 0.29
C THR A 68 -6.26 0.90 -1.21
N LEU A 69 -5.68 1.79 -2.02
CA LEU A 69 -5.63 1.60 -3.47
C LEU A 69 -4.82 0.36 -3.85
N ALA A 70 -3.68 0.14 -3.18
CA ALA A 70 -2.88 -1.07 -3.40
C ALA A 70 -3.68 -2.35 -3.10
N GLY A 71 -4.48 -2.38 -2.02
CA GLY A 71 -5.36 -3.49 -1.69
C GLY A 71 -6.45 -3.73 -2.73
N GLN A 72 -7.06 -2.66 -3.24
CA GLN A 72 -8.05 -2.75 -4.31
C GLN A 72 -7.43 -3.33 -5.60
N LEU A 73 -6.30 -2.77 -6.05
CA LEU A 73 -5.60 -3.25 -7.24
C LEU A 73 -5.13 -4.71 -7.09
N TYR A 74 -4.63 -5.07 -5.90
CA TYR A 74 -4.25 -6.45 -5.61
C TYR A 74 -5.43 -7.41 -5.80
N SER A 75 -6.61 -7.06 -5.27
CA SER A 75 -7.81 -7.89 -5.41
C SER A 75 -8.25 -8.00 -6.86
N GLU A 76 -8.26 -6.89 -7.62
CA GLU A 76 -8.61 -6.87 -9.03
C GLU A 76 -7.64 -7.71 -9.87
N PHE A 77 -6.31 -7.55 -9.69
CA PHE A 77 -5.33 -8.37 -10.40
C PHE A 77 -5.40 -9.85 -10.03
N LYS A 78 -5.69 -10.17 -8.77
CA LYS A 78 -5.85 -11.57 -8.33
C LYS A 78 -7.07 -12.24 -8.96
N GLU A 79 -8.14 -11.49 -9.17
CA GLU A 79 -9.32 -11.95 -9.90
C GLU A 79 -8.99 -12.21 -11.38
N PHE A 80 -8.24 -11.30 -12.02
CA PHE A 80 -7.84 -11.44 -13.43
C PHE A 80 -6.76 -12.51 -13.66
N PHE A 81 -5.93 -12.80 -12.67
CA PHE A 81 -4.81 -13.75 -12.76
C PHE A 81 -4.84 -14.82 -11.65
N PRO A 82 -5.91 -15.62 -11.56
CA PRO A 82 -6.09 -16.58 -10.47
C PRO A 82 -5.04 -17.71 -10.46
N HIS A 83 -4.39 -17.97 -11.62
CA HIS A 83 -3.39 -19.04 -11.79
C HIS A 83 -1.94 -18.54 -11.75
N ASN A 84 -1.74 -17.22 -11.66
CA ASN A 84 -0.43 -16.59 -11.59
C ASN A 84 -0.12 -16.09 -10.18
N ARG A 85 1.10 -15.63 -9.96
CA ARG A 85 1.49 -15.02 -8.69
C ARG A 85 1.10 -13.55 -8.68
N VAL A 86 0.13 -13.20 -7.86
CA VAL A 86 -0.21 -11.81 -7.54
C VAL A 86 0.05 -11.59 -6.08
N GLU A 87 0.96 -10.67 -5.77
CA GLU A 87 1.51 -10.45 -4.44
C GLU A 87 1.31 -9.01 -3.97
N TYR A 88 1.37 -8.82 -2.65
CA TYR A 88 1.09 -7.54 -2.00
C TYR A 88 2.29 -7.05 -1.19
N PHE A 89 2.80 -5.85 -1.50
CA PHE A 89 4.00 -5.31 -0.88
C PHE A 89 3.78 -3.88 -0.41
N VAL A 90 3.34 -3.72 0.84
CA VAL A 90 3.12 -2.41 1.47
C VAL A 90 3.91 -2.29 2.77
N SER A 91 3.87 -1.14 3.43
CA SER A 91 4.46 -1.02 4.76
C SER A 91 3.79 -2.00 5.74
N TYR A 92 4.62 -2.79 6.43
CA TYR A 92 4.18 -3.78 7.41
C TYR A 92 3.94 -3.21 8.82
N PHE A 93 3.95 -1.88 8.95
CA PHE A 93 3.62 -1.21 10.20
C PHE A 93 2.14 -0.84 10.24
N ASP A 94 1.43 -1.23 11.30
CA ASP A 94 0.11 -0.71 11.63
C ASP A 94 0.22 0.71 12.18
N TYR A 95 1.27 0.95 12.97
CA TYR A 95 1.63 2.25 13.51
C TYR A 95 3.13 2.47 13.33
N TYR A 96 3.52 3.64 12.88
CA TYR A 96 4.90 4.02 12.68
C TYR A 96 5.14 5.47 13.12
N GLN A 97 5.84 5.64 14.24
CA GLN A 97 6.39 6.91 14.67
C GLN A 97 7.91 6.85 14.47
N PRO A 98 8.46 7.62 13.53
CA PRO A 98 9.89 7.63 13.31
C PRO A 98 10.62 8.27 14.50
N GLU A 99 11.83 7.79 14.77
CA GLU A 99 12.77 8.44 15.67
C GLU A 99 13.03 9.88 15.21
N ALA A 100 12.97 10.84 16.12
CA ALA A 100 13.24 12.24 15.82
C ALA A 100 13.80 12.98 17.03
N TYR A 101 14.52 14.08 16.78
CA TYR A 101 14.96 14.99 17.81
C TYR A 101 14.57 16.41 17.47
N LEU A 102 14.04 17.13 18.46
CA LEU A 102 13.62 18.53 18.35
C LEU A 102 14.59 19.42 19.16
N PRO A 103 15.61 20.01 18.51
CA PRO A 103 16.66 20.75 19.23
C PRO A 103 16.15 21.96 20.03
N LYS A 104 15.07 22.60 19.54
CA LYS A 104 14.47 23.77 20.19
C LYS A 104 13.87 23.49 21.58
N THR A 105 13.39 22.29 21.78
CA THR A 105 12.73 21.85 23.03
C THR A 105 13.52 20.76 23.76
N ASP A 106 14.70 20.40 23.24
CA ASP A 106 15.52 19.28 23.73
C ASP A 106 14.68 17.99 23.92
N THR A 107 13.82 17.71 22.94
CA THR A 107 12.88 16.60 23.01
C THR A 107 13.30 15.49 22.06
N TYR A 108 13.65 14.33 22.60
CA TYR A 108 13.89 13.12 21.86
C TYR A 108 12.60 12.30 21.77
N ILE A 109 12.23 11.93 20.56
CA ILE A 109 11.08 11.07 20.24
C ILE A 109 11.61 9.71 19.85
N ASP A 110 11.36 8.72 20.69
CA ASP A 110 11.75 7.34 20.40
C ASP A 110 10.97 6.78 19.20
N LYS A 111 11.63 5.87 18.46
CA LYS A 111 10.95 5.10 17.44
C LYS A 111 9.88 4.22 18.09
N ASN A 112 8.63 4.44 17.74
CA ASN A 112 7.52 3.60 18.18
C ASN A 112 6.87 2.95 16.95
N THR A 113 6.88 1.63 16.93
CA THR A 113 6.35 0.86 15.79
C THR A 113 5.53 -0.31 16.30
N LYS A 114 4.42 -0.56 15.59
CA LYS A 114 3.67 -1.79 15.72
C LYS A 114 3.70 -2.52 14.40
N THR A 115 4.35 -3.66 14.39
CA THR A 115 4.46 -4.51 13.20
C THR A 115 3.20 -5.34 13.02
N ASN A 116 2.81 -5.52 11.76
CA ASN A 116 1.77 -6.44 11.35
C ASN A 116 2.45 -7.66 10.72
N GLU A 117 2.39 -8.79 11.42
CA GLU A 117 3.05 -10.03 10.99
C GLU A 117 2.52 -10.56 9.66
N GLU A 118 1.24 -10.37 9.38
CA GLU A 118 0.66 -10.82 8.11
C GLU A 118 1.14 -10.00 6.93
N LEU A 119 1.25 -8.68 7.09
CA LEU A 119 1.83 -7.82 6.05
C LEU A 119 3.32 -8.12 5.83
N ASP A 120 4.04 -8.51 6.89
CA ASP A 120 5.43 -8.94 6.77
C ASP A 120 5.53 -10.28 6.01
N MET A 121 4.66 -11.25 6.29
CA MET A 121 4.55 -12.49 5.52
C MET A 121 4.27 -12.24 4.03
N LEU A 122 3.32 -11.35 3.72
CA LEU A 122 2.99 -11.00 2.33
C LEU A 122 4.18 -10.35 1.61
N ARG A 123 4.95 -9.52 2.30
CA ARG A 123 6.18 -8.93 1.74
C ARG A 123 7.23 -10.00 1.41
N MET A 124 7.44 -10.95 2.33
CA MET A 124 8.34 -12.07 2.08
C MET A 124 7.85 -12.95 0.93
N ALA A 125 6.54 -13.24 0.87
CA ALA A 125 5.95 -13.98 -0.23
C ALA A 125 6.17 -13.26 -1.57
N ALA A 126 6.04 -11.93 -1.61
CA ALA A 126 6.28 -11.13 -2.81
C ALA A 126 7.73 -11.24 -3.30
N VAL A 127 8.71 -11.12 -2.40
CA VAL A 127 10.13 -11.28 -2.72
C VAL A 127 10.42 -12.69 -3.24
N ASN A 128 9.92 -13.72 -2.55
CA ASN A 128 10.13 -15.11 -2.96
C ASN A 128 9.51 -15.39 -4.33
N SER A 129 8.29 -14.91 -4.57
CA SER A 129 7.57 -15.12 -5.83
C SER A 129 8.29 -14.52 -7.03
N VAL A 130 8.83 -13.30 -6.92
CA VAL A 130 9.56 -12.67 -8.03
C VAL A 130 10.92 -13.35 -8.32
N LEU A 131 11.53 -13.95 -7.29
CA LEU A 131 12.76 -14.73 -7.46
C LEU A 131 12.49 -16.12 -8.10
N GLU A 132 11.31 -16.68 -7.85
CA GLU A 132 10.95 -18.03 -8.30
C GLU A 132 10.32 -18.04 -9.70
N ARG A 133 9.41 -17.07 -9.98
CA ARG A 133 8.55 -17.11 -11.16
C ARG A 133 8.51 -15.77 -11.89
N ARG A 134 8.60 -15.85 -13.22
CA ARG A 134 8.48 -14.66 -14.07
C ARG A 134 7.05 -14.15 -14.24
N ASP A 135 6.05 -15.00 -14.05
CA ASP A 135 4.62 -14.65 -14.12
C ASP A 135 4.11 -14.10 -12.77
N THR A 136 4.84 -13.10 -12.26
CA THR A 136 4.58 -12.46 -10.96
C THR A 136 4.19 -11.01 -11.15
N ILE A 137 3.07 -10.61 -10.52
CA ILE A 137 2.63 -9.22 -10.35
C ILE A 137 2.79 -8.88 -8.88
N ILE A 138 3.51 -7.82 -8.56
CA ILE A 138 3.58 -7.28 -7.21
C ILE A 138 2.85 -5.94 -7.19
N VAL A 139 1.82 -5.81 -6.35
CA VAL A 139 1.17 -4.54 -6.10
C VAL A 139 1.79 -3.93 -4.85
N ALA A 140 2.42 -2.77 -5.01
CA ALA A 140 3.22 -2.14 -3.97
C ALA A 140 2.80 -0.69 -3.69
N SER A 141 3.06 -0.24 -2.47
CA SER A 141 3.01 1.18 -2.11
C SER A 141 4.42 1.80 -2.15
N VAL A 142 4.54 3.05 -1.70
CA VAL A 142 5.82 3.74 -1.52
C VAL A 142 6.84 2.95 -0.68
N ALA A 143 6.40 1.95 0.08
CA ALA A 143 7.29 1.05 0.81
C ALA A 143 8.31 0.33 -0.10
N SER A 144 8.03 0.19 -1.39
CA SER A 144 8.91 -0.46 -2.36
C SER A 144 10.20 0.31 -2.67
N ILE A 145 10.23 1.63 -2.44
CA ILE A 145 11.44 2.46 -2.63
C ILE A 145 12.33 2.56 -1.39
N TYR A 146 11.91 1.95 -0.27
CA TYR A 146 12.71 1.89 0.96
C TYR A 146 13.62 0.66 0.95
N GLY A 147 14.65 0.71 1.82
CA GLY A 147 15.65 -0.32 1.93
C GLY A 147 15.09 -1.73 2.15
N ALA A 148 15.60 -2.66 1.39
CA ALA A 148 15.44 -4.11 1.52
C ALA A 148 16.81 -4.74 1.74
N SER A 149 16.86 -6.02 2.08
CA SER A 149 18.12 -6.77 2.17
C SER A 149 18.78 -6.89 0.79
N ASN A 150 20.09 -7.16 0.80
CA ASN A 150 20.86 -7.38 -0.42
C ASN A 150 20.34 -8.64 -1.16
N PRO A 151 19.86 -8.53 -2.42
CA PRO A 151 19.30 -9.67 -3.15
C PRO A 151 20.28 -10.82 -3.37
N GLU A 152 21.58 -10.54 -3.52
CA GLU A 152 22.58 -11.59 -3.68
C GLU A 152 22.76 -12.36 -2.38
N GLN A 153 22.89 -11.66 -1.25
CA GLN A 153 22.97 -12.31 0.07
C GLN A 153 21.72 -13.15 0.33
N TYR A 154 20.55 -12.62 0.01
CA TYR A 154 19.28 -13.33 0.17
C TYR A 154 19.22 -14.61 -0.69
N ARG A 155 19.67 -14.53 -1.96
CA ARG A 155 19.74 -15.70 -2.87
C ARG A 155 20.75 -16.77 -2.37
N HIS A 156 21.89 -16.35 -1.83
CA HIS A 156 22.88 -17.28 -1.26
C HIS A 156 22.37 -18.05 -0.05
N MET A 157 21.39 -17.52 0.64
CA MET A 157 20.75 -18.20 1.78
C MET A 157 19.63 -19.14 1.36
N ILE A 158 19.22 -19.16 0.09
CA ILE A 158 18.19 -20.09 -0.41
C ILE A 158 18.78 -21.49 -0.47
N PHE A 159 18.06 -22.45 0.12
CA PHE A 159 18.43 -23.85 0.15
C PHE A 159 17.42 -24.70 -0.60
N THR A 160 17.90 -25.57 -1.50
CA THR A 160 17.04 -26.46 -2.28
C THR A 160 17.18 -27.89 -1.77
N LEU A 161 16.05 -28.50 -1.46
CA LEU A 161 15.96 -29.90 -1.00
C LEU A 161 15.22 -30.75 -2.03
N ARG A 162 15.72 -31.97 -2.27
CA ARG A 162 15.11 -32.92 -3.21
C ARG A 162 14.78 -34.25 -2.53
N SER A 163 13.67 -34.86 -2.92
CA SER A 163 13.40 -36.25 -2.57
C SER A 163 14.48 -37.17 -3.16
N GLY A 164 14.99 -38.11 -2.38
CA GLY A 164 16.14 -38.95 -2.73
C GLY A 164 17.51 -38.31 -2.50
N GLN A 165 17.58 -37.10 -1.96
CA GLN A 165 18.84 -36.44 -1.64
C GLN A 165 19.48 -37.08 -0.38
N ILE A 166 20.79 -37.36 -0.46
CA ILE A 166 21.56 -37.80 0.71
C ILE A 166 22.09 -36.54 1.42
N ILE A 167 21.69 -36.38 2.68
CA ILE A 167 22.10 -35.32 3.58
C ILE A 167 21.92 -35.78 5.03
N GLU A 168 22.95 -35.62 5.85
CA GLU A 168 22.83 -35.91 7.28
C GLU A 168 21.81 -35.02 7.95
N ARG A 169 20.98 -35.59 8.85
CA ARG A 169 19.96 -34.82 9.58
C ARG A 169 20.53 -33.61 10.31
N ASN A 170 21.73 -33.75 10.91
CA ASN A 170 22.36 -32.61 11.59
C ASN A 170 22.81 -31.54 10.61
N GLU A 171 23.29 -31.89 9.43
CA GLU A 171 23.62 -30.95 8.37
C GLU A 171 22.40 -30.18 7.90
N LEU A 172 21.27 -30.86 7.69
CA LEU A 172 20.01 -30.20 7.34
C LEU A 172 19.53 -29.23 8.43
N MET A 173 19.63 -29.61 9.70
CA MET A 173 19.29 -28.71 10.82
C MET A 173 20.21 -27.50 10.89
N LEU A 174 21.52 -27.67 10.65
CA LEU A 174 22.47 -26.57 10.58
C LEU A 174 22.15 -25.63 9.41
N ALA A 175 21.81 -26.16 8.24
CA ALA A 175 21.38 -25.38 7.10
C ALA A 175 20.15 -24.48 7.44
N LEU A 176 19.16 -25.03 8.16
CA LEU A 176 18.00 -24.27 8.64
C LEU A 176 18.39 -23.16 9.62
N VAL A 177 19.31 -23.45 10.56
CA VAL A 177 19.84 -22.43 11.49
C VAL A 177 20.61 -21.33 10.74
N HIS A 178 21.39 -21.67 9.72
CA HIS A 178 22.05 -20.70 8.85
C HIS A 178 21.05 -19.79 8.12
N GLN A 179 19.86 -20.32 7.76
CA GLN A 179 18.75 -19.53 7.19
C GLN A 179 17.93 -18.78 8.25
N GLN A 180 18.43 -18.75 9.50
CA GLN A 180 17.83 -18.09 10.67
C GLN A 180 16.50 -18.68 11.15
N TYR A 181 16.20 -19.94 10.82
CA TYR A 181 15.14 -20.67 11.49
C TYR A 181 15.55 -21.02 12.92
N LYS A 182 14.61 -20.88 13.85
CA LYS A 182 14.80 -21.25 15.25
C LYS A 182 14.16 -22.61 15.54
N ARG A 183 14.87 -23.46 16.29
CA ARG A 183 14.27 -24.71 16.72
C ARG A 183 13.21 -24.45 17.81
N ASN A 184 12.01 -24.95 17.60
CA ASN A 184 10.91 -24.91 18.55
C ASN A 184 10.08 -26.19 18.44
N ASP A 185 10.36 -27.16 19.33
CA ASP A 185 9.72 -28.47 19.27
C ASP A 185 8.29 -28.47 19.84
N THR A 186 7.88 -27.40 20.51
CA THR A 186 6.57 -27.29 21.18
C THR A 186 5.53 -26.57 20.35
N ASP A 187 5.87 -25.43 19.78
CA ASP A 187 4.94 -24.56 19.06
C ASP A 187 5.51 -24.20 17.67
N PRO A 188 4.90 -24.64 16.58
CA PRO A 188 5.38 -24.38 15.22
C PRO A 188 5.03 -22.96 14.79
N LEU A 189 5.74 -21.98 15.34
CA LEU A 189 5.62 -20.57 14.96
C LEU A 189 6.33 -20.31 13.62
N ARG A 190 5.94 -19.25 12.95
CA ARG A 190 6.59 -18.74 11.73
C ARG A 190 8.11 -18.61 11.91
N GLY A 191 8.88 -19.07 10.94
CA GLY A 191 10.35 -19.03 10.99
C GLY A 191 10.96 -19.99 12.00
N THR A 192 10.24 -21.06 12.38
CA THR A 192 10.75 -22.11 13.25
C THR A 192 10.73 -23.48 12.57
N PHE A 193 11.51 -24.42 13.10
CA PHE A 193 11.43 -25.81 12.76
C PHE A 193 11.39 -26.68 14.02
N ARG A 194 10.81 -27.87 13.91
CA ARG A 194 10.79 -28.87 14.96
C ARG A 194 11.27 -30.22 14.45
N VAL A 195 11.77 -31.06 15.35
CA VAL A 195 12.30 -32.36 15.01
C VAL A 195 11.63 -33.43 15.88
N ARG A 196 11.07 -34.44 15.26
CA ARG A 196 10.44 -35.61 15.93
C ARG A 196 10.90 -36.90 15.27
N GLY A 197 11.89 -37.55 15.87
CA GLY A 197 12.51 -38.74 15.26
C GLY A 197 13.17 -38.40 13.94
N ASP A 198 12.76 -39.07 12.87
CA ASP A 198 13.27 -38.87 11.51
C ASP A 198 12.46 -37.85 10.69
N VAL A 199 11.61 -37.08 11.36
CA VAL A 199 10.76 -36.06 10.73
C VAL A 199 11.20 -34.66 11.17
N ILE A 200 11.46 -33.81 10.19
CA ILE A 200 11.70 -32.37 10.38
C ILE A 200 10.52 -31.60 9.80
N GLU A 201 9.89 -30.75 10.60
CA GLU A 201 8.80 -29.90 10.16
C GLU A 201 9.22 -28.42 10.24
N ILE A 202 9.04 -27.70 9.15
CA ILE A 202 9.43 -26.30 9.00
C ILE A 202 8.17 -25.45 8.84
N THR A 203 8.06 -24.38 9.62
CA THR A 203 7.06 -23.32 9.37
C THR A 203 7.76 -22.22 8.59
N PRO A 204 7.46 -22.04 7.27
CA PRO A 204 8.13 -21.04 6.45
C PRO A 204 7.96 -19.61 6.97
N GLY A 205 8.94 -18.74 6.70
CA GLY A 205 8.86 -17.33 7.12
C GLY A 205 7.76 -16.51 6.42
N HIS A 206 7.33 -16.96 5.25
CA HIS A 206 6.36 -16.24 4.38
C HIS A 206 4.92 -16.76 4.48
N THR A 207 4.65 -17.75 5.32
CA THR A 207 3.30 -18.29 5.50
C THR A 207 3.13 -18.98 6.85
N ASP A 208 1.91 -18.99 7.35
CA ASP A 208 1.48 -19.76 8.51
C ASP A 208 0.39 -20.80 8.15
N ARG A 209 0.07 -20.91 6.85
CA ARG A 209 -1.03 -21.75 6.35
C ARG A 209 -0.68 -23.23 6.26
N TYR A 210 0.60 -23.54 6.18
CA TYR A 210 1.09 -24.91 6.05
C TYR A 210 2.47 -25.07 6.68
N LEU A 211 2.82 -26.32 7.00
CA LEU A 211 4.15 -26.75 7.37
C LEU A 211 4.77 -27.52 6.22
N ILE A 212 6.07 -27.45 6.09
CA ILE A 212 6.82 -28.36 5.23
C ILE A 212 7.39 -29.48 6.10
N ARG A 213 6.92 -30.68 5.85
CA ARG A 213 7.38 -31.90 6.50
C ARG A 213 8.39 -32.59 5.61
N ILE A 214 9.56 -32.88 6.18
CA ILE A 214 10.64 -33.61 5.57
C ILE A 214 10.73 -34.94 6.34
N GLU A 215 10.44 -36.02 5.67
CA GLU A 215 10.56 -37.40 6.21
C GLU A 215 11.91 -37.96 5.74
N MET A 216 12.72 -38.39 6.69
CA MET A 216 14.05 -38.94 6.42
C MET A 216 14.09 -40.42 6.72
N PHE A 217 14.85 -41.17 5.94
CA PHE A 217 15.20 -42.54 6.23
C PHE A 217 16.73 -42.62 6.28
N ASP A 218 17.29 -42.74 7.48
CA ASP A 218 18.70 -42.59 7.75
C ASP A 218 19.20 -41.20 7.26
N ASP A 219 20.11 -41.14 6.32
CA ASP A 219 20.62 -39.89 5.73
C ASP A 219 19.96 -39.55 4.38
N GLU A 220 18.87 -40.21 4.00
CA GLU A 220 18.13 -39.94 2.77
C GLU A 220 16.84 -39.16 3.03
N VAL A 221 16.59 -38.12 2.26
CA VAL A 221 15.29 -37.45 2.23
C VAL A 221 14.28 -38.30 1.47
N GLU A 222 13.49 -39.09 2.18
CA GLU A 222 12.51 -39.97 1.57
C GLU A 222 11.36 -39.19 0.93
N ARG A 223 10.85 -38.18 1.66
CA ARG A 223 9.67 -37.42 1.22
C ARG A 223 9.68 -35.97 1.71
N ILE A 224 9.19 -35.09 0.86
CA ILE A 224 8.92 -33.69 1.20
C ILE A 224 7.45 -33.42 0.93
N CYS A 225 6.70 -32.95 1.92
CA CYS A 225 5.28 -32.67 1.76
C CYS A 225 4.82 -31.40 2.51
N GLU A 226 3.81 -30.77 1.94
CA GLU A 226 3.05 -29.69 2.56
C GLU A 226 1.96 -30.30 3.43
N VAL A 227 1.86 -29.83 4.67
CA VAL A 227 0.97 -30.38 5.69
C VAL A 227 0.16 -29.26 6.33
N ASP A 228 -1.13 -29.47 6.47
CA ASP A 228 -1.99 -28.58 7.24
C ASP A 228 -1.57 -28.59 8.73
N PRO A 229 -1.29 -27.42 9.33
CA PRO A 229 -0.74 -27.36 10.70
C PRO A 229 -1.72 -27.80 11.78
N VAL A 230 -3.02 -27.79 11.50
CA VAL A 230 -4.08 -28.12 12.47
C VAL A 230 -4.48 -29.60 12.36
N THR A 231 -4.74 -30.06 11.14
CA THR A 231 -5.25 -31.42 10.90
C THR A 231 -4.16 -32.46 10.68
N GLY A 232 -2.94 -32.02 10.31
CA GLY A 232 -1.85 -32.89 9.90
C GLY A 232 -2.05 -33.55 8.52
N HIS A 233 -3.08 -33.14 7.78
CA HIS A 233 -3.37 -33.66 6.44
C HIS A 233 -2.30 -33.22 5.44
N VAL A 234 -1.86 -34.14 4.58
CA VAL A 234 -0.92 -33.85 3.51
C VAL A 234 -1.67 -33.23 2.33
N ASN A 235 -1.40 -31.96 2.06
CA ASN A 235 -1.99 -31.23 0.95
C ASN A 235 -1.34 -31.60 -0.38
N GLN A 236 0.00 -31.66 -0.39
CA GLN A 236 0.80 -31.86 -1.58
C GLN A 236 2.14 -32.50 -1.23
N SER A 237 2.73 -33.26 -2.17
CA SER A 237 4.11 -33.78 -2.08
C SER A 237 4.98 -33.14 -3.16
N TYR A 238 6.24 -32.90 -2.81
CA TYR A 238 7.21 -32.21 -3.67
C TYR A 238 8.38 -33.14 -4.00
N GLN A 239 8.82 -33.14 -5.26
CA GLN A 239 10.09 -33.75 -5.66
C GLN A 239 11.28 -32.84 -5.38
N LEU A 240 11.01 -31.52 -5.36
CA LEU A 240 11.96 -30.47 -5.07
C LEU A 240 11.23 -29.36 -4.31
N TYR A 241 11.81 -28.92 -3.22
CA TYR A 241 11.30 -27.77 -2.47
C TYR A 241 12.41 -26.74 -2.22
N ILE A 242 12.06 -25.48 -2.38
CA ILE A 242 12.96 -24.33 -2.13
C ILE A 242 12.66 -23.79 -0.75
N ILE A 243 13.64 -23.85 0.15
CA ILE A 243 13.55 -23.29 1.49
C ILE A 243 14.15 -21.89 1.46
N TYR A 244 13.32 -20.90 1.72
CA TYR A 244 13.72 -19.50 1.80
C TYR A 244 14.13 -19.12 3.23
N PRO A 245 14.91 -18.05 3.45
CA PRO A 245 15.25 -17.58 4.79
C PRO A 245 14.03 -17.34 5.68
N ALA A 246 14.21 -17.52 6.97
CA ALA A 246 13.13 -17.38 7.96
C ALA A 246 12.57 -15.96 8.08
N ASN A 247 13.36 -14.95 7.70
CA ASN A 247 12.94 -13.54 7.72
C ASN A 247 13.54 -12.77 6.54
N GLY A 248 12.95 -11.61 6.23
CA GLY A 248 13.33 -10.79 5.07
C GLY A 248 14.68 -10.05 5.20
N TYR A 249 15.29 -10.04 6.38
CA TYR A 249 16.58 -9.40 6.67
C TYR A 249 17.64 -10.42 7.10
N ALA A 250 17.45 -11.68 6.74
CA ALA A 250 18.41 -12.73 7.06
C ALA A 250 19.77 -12.44 6.42
N THR A 251 20.83 -12.53 7.21
CA THR A 251 22.21 -12.43 6.76
C THR A 251 23.13 -13.31 7.61
N SER A 252 24.32 -13.68 7.09
CA SER A 252 25.23 -14.58 7.81
C SER A 252 25.93 -13.86 8.98
N MET A 253 26.32 -14.62 10.00
CA MET A 253 27.09 -14.08 11.14
C MET A 253 28.45 -13.51 10.73
N ASP A 254 29.07 -14.02 9.68
CA ASP A 254 30.34 -13.48 9.17
C ASP A 254 30.15 -12.06 8.64
N ILE A 255 29.06 -11.81 7.91
CA ILE A 255 28.71 -10.46 7.43
C ILE A 255 28.39 -9.54 8.61
N ILE A 256 27.65 -10.01 9.61
CA ILE A 256 27.34 -9.24 10.81
C ILE A 256 28.61 -8.87 11.59
N ASN A 257 29.53 -9.81 11.78
CA ASN A 257 30.80 -9.55 12.47
C ASN A 257 31.64 -8.52 11.71
N HIS A 258 31.76 -8.65 10.39
CA HIS A 258 32.45 -7.66 9.57
C HIS A 258 31.76 -6.28 9.64
N ALA A 259 30.42 -6.25 9.60
CA ALA A 259 29.67 -5.01 9.78
C ALA A 259 29.94 -4.38 11.17
N ALA A 260 29.99 -5.18 12.24
CA ALA A 260 30.31 -4.71 13.59
C ALA A 260 31.70 -4.06 13.65
N ASP A 261 32.69 -4.61 12.96
CA ASP A 261 34.04 -4.03 12.87
C ASP A 261 34.03 -2.68 12.14
N THR A 262 33.40 -2.60 10.99
CA THR A 262 33.31 -1.33 10.22
C THR A 262 32.41 -0.29 10.90
N ILE A 263 31.40 -0.69 11.69
CA ILE A 263 30.64 0.22 12.57
C ILE A 263 31.54 0.78 13.67
N GLN A 264 32.40 -0.05 14.26
CA GLN A 264 33.38 0.42 15.27
C GLN A 264 34.35 1.46 14.71
N GLU A 265 34.88 1.24 13.51
CA GLU A 265 35.74 2.20 12.82
C GLU A 265 35.03 3.55 12.60
N GLU A 266 33.79 3.54 12.07
CA GLU A 266 32.98 4.76 11.89
C GLU A 266 32.67 5.45 13.23
N LEU A 267 32.42 4.68 14.29
CA LEU A 267 32.22 5.22 15.63
C LEU A 267 33.44 5.96 16.12
N ASP A 268 34.64 5.37 16.03
CA ASP A 268 35.88 5.97 16.50
C ASP A 268 36.15 7.28 15.77
N GLU A 269 35.97 7.32 14.45
CA GLU A 269 36.07 8.56 13.64
C GLU A 269 35.06 9.63 14.12
N ARG A 270 33.83 9.24 14.38
CA ARG A 270 32.77 10.18 14.77
C ARG A 270 32.96 10.71 16.19
N LEU A 271 33.47 9.88 17.11
CA LEU A 271 33.83 10.29 18.48
C LEU A 271 34.97 11.31 18.48
N ALA A 272 36.01 11.10 17.64
CA ALA A 272 37.09 12.07 17.43
C ALA A 272 36.55 13.41 16.90
N TYR A 273 35.69 13.38 15.91
CA TYR A 273 35.01 14.57 15.39
C TYR A 273 34.26 15.36 16.48
N PHE A 274 33.42 14.69 17.29
CA PHE A 274 32.70 15.37 18.38
C PHE A 274 33.64 15.93 19.46
N TYR A 275 34.72 15.25 19.74
CA TYR A 275 35.76 15.76 20.66
C TYR A 275 36.38 17.06 20.13
N GLU A 276 36.81 17.09 18.87
CA GLU A 276 37.35 18.27 18.20
C GLU A 276 36.39 19.45 18.14
N GLN A 277 35.07 19.14 17.97
CA GLN A 277 34.04 20.16 17.93
C GLN A 277 33.57 20.63 19.33
N GLY A 278 34.16 20.11 20.40
CA GLY A 278 33.77 20.47 21.77
C GLY A 278 32.35 20.03 22.15
N LYS A 279 31.89 18.90 21.63
CA LYS A 279 30.55 18.34 21.84
C LYS A 279 30.58 17.08 22.73
N PRO A 280 30.86 17.20 24.03
CA PRO A 280 31.04 16.05 24.92
C PRO A 280 29.76 15.24 25.12
N LEU A 281 28.59 15.89 25.15
CA LEU A 281 27.30 15.23 25.35
C LEU A 281 26.93 14.35 24.17
N GLU A 282 27.09 14.88 22.96
CA GLU A 282 26.83 14.14 21.71
C GLU A 282 27.79 12.95 21.58
N LYS A 283 29.06 13.15 21.97
CA LYS A 283 30.07 12.09 21.99
C LYS A 283 29.64 10.96 22.92
N GLU A 284 29.33 11.26 24.19
CA GLU A 284 28.97 10.26 25.20
C GLU A 284 27.71 9.48 24.79
N ARG A 285 26.68 10.19 24.32
CA ARG A 285 25.41 9.60 23.85
C ARG A 285 25.65 8.61 22.72
N LEU A 286 26.40 9.01 21.70
CA LEU A 286 26.69 8.16 20.54
C LEU A 286 27.52 6.94 20.93
N GLU A 287 28.56 7.14 21.79
CA GLU A 287 29.45 6.08 22.24
C GLU A 287 28.67 5.01 22.99
N GLN A 288 27.86 5.41 23.97
CA GLN A 288 27.05 4.48 24.76
C GLN A 288 26.09 3.66 23.90
N ARG A 289 25.40 4.31 22.96
CA ARG A 289 24.44 3.65 22.08
C ARG A 289 25.13 2.67 21.14
N CYS A 290 26.17 3.10 20.42
CA CYS A 290 26.80 2.26 19.42
C CYS A 290 27.55 1.08 20.03
N ARG A 291 28.18 1.23 21.21
CA ARG A 291 28.83 0.10 21.89
C ARG A 291 27.83 -0.99 22.23
N TYR A 292 26.67 -0.60 22.79
CA TYR A 292 25.58 -1.54 23.07
C TYR A 292 25.09 -2.26 21.78
N ASP A 293 24.89 -1.51 20.71
CA ASP A 293 24.43 -2.06 19.44
C ASP A 293 25.47 -3.04 18.83
N ILE A 294 26.77 -2.71 18.90
CA ILE A 294 27.88 -3.57 18.42
C ILE A 294 27.94 -4.88 19.22
N GLU A 295 27.83 -4.83 20.55
CA GLU A 295 27.79 -6.02 21.39
C GLU A 295 26.60 -6.90 21.04
N ALA A 296 25.42 -6.31 20.91
CA ALA A 296 24.21 -7.06 20.51
C ALA A 296 24.33 -7.70 19.13
N LEU A 297 24.93 -7.02 18.16
CA LEU A 297 25.20 -7.58 16.83
C LEU A 297 26.14 -8.79 16.89
N ARG A 298 27.23 -8.71 17.66
CA ARG A 298 28.20 -9.81 17.80
C ARG A 298 27.63 -11.02 18.54
N GLU A 299 26.80 -10.79 19.57
CA GLU A 299 26.23 -11.89 20.37
C GLU A 299 24.98 -12.50 19.73
N PHE A 300 24.06 -11.69 19.20
CA PHE A 300 22.74 -12.11 18.78
C PHE A 300 22.49 -11.98 17.27
N GLY A 301 23.41 -11.35 16.53
CA GLY A 301 23.23 -11.06 15.10
C GLY A 301 22.20 -9.96 14.81
N VAL A 302 21.66 -9.30 15.83
CA VAL A 302 20.60 -8.30 15.71
C VAL A 302 20.69 -7.27 16.83
N CYS A 303 20.33 -6.01 16.54
CA CYS A 303 20.18 -4.97 17.54
C CYS A 303 18.93 -4.11 17.26
N PRO A 304 18.41 -3.38 18.26
CA PRO A 304 17.33 -2.43 18.04
C PRO A 304 17.73 -1.33 17.05
N GLY A 305 16.98 -1.18 15.94
CA GLY A 305 17.30 -0.19 14.91
C GLY A 305 18.43 -0.62 13.98
N ILE A 306 18.62 -1.91 13.78
CA ILE A 306 19.64 -2.52 12.88
C ILE A 306 19.61 -1.90 11.47
N GLU A 307 18.46 -1.44 11.01
CA GLU A 307 18.31 -0.77 9.72
C GLU A 307 19.19 0.48 9.58
N ASN A 308 19.56 1.14 10.68
CA ASN A 308 20.46 2.30 10.64
C ASN A 308 21.91 1.91 10.30
N TYR A 309 22.24 0.64 10.38
CA TYR A 309 23.53 0.06 10.03
C TYR A 309 23.51 -0.68 8.69
N SER A 310 22.42 -0.58 7.92
CA SER A 310 22.24 -1.31 6.65
C SER A 310 23.38 -1.10 5.66
N ARG A 311 24.00 0.09 5.62
CA ARG A 311 25.15 0.35 4.77
C ARG A 311 26.33 -0.60 5.05
N HIS A 312 26.63 -0.83 6.33
CA HIS A 312 27.69 -1.73 6.76
C HIS A 312 27.35 -3.20 6.49
N ILE A 313 26.10 -3.59 6.76
CA ILE A 313 25.61 -4.96 6.51
C ILE A 313 25.60 -5.30 5.03
N ASP A 314 25.22 -4.34 4.18
CA ASP A 314 25.19 -4.52 2.73
C ASP A 314 26.59 -4.37 2.08
N GLY A 315 27.59 -3.87 2.80
CA GLY A 315 28.92 -3.56 2.28
C GLY A 315 28.95 -2.38 1.30
N ARG A 316 27.97 -1.47 1.38
CA ARG A 316 27.83 -0.31 0.50
C ARG A 316 28.78 0.83 0.91
N LYS A 317 29.21 1.61 -0.10
CA LYS A 317 29.97 2.83 0.14
C LYS A 317 29.08 3.96 0.67
N PRO A 318 29.67 4.96 1.37
CA PRO A 318 28.93 6.15 1.81
C PRO A 318 28.22 6.84 0.63
N GLY A 319 26.91 7.13 0.80
CA GLY A 319 26.08 7.78 -0.21
C GLY A 319 25.53 6.86 -1.30
N GLU A 320 25.98 5.62 -1.36
CA GLU A 320 25.45 4.63 -2.31
C GLU A 320 23.97 4.30 -1.99
N ARG A 321 23.15 4.09 -3.06
CA ARG A 321 21.74 3.80 -2.88
C ARG A 321 21.51 2.48 -2.14
N PRO A 322 20.44 2.38 -1.34
CA PRO A 322 20.07 1.11 -0.73
C PRO A 322 19.54 0.13 -1.79
N TYR A 323 19.62 -1.16 -1.49
CA TYR A 323 18.83 -2.17 -2.17
C TYR A 323 17.35 -1.98 -1.82
N THR A 324 16.47 -2.26 -2.78
CA THR A 324 15.03 -2.10 -2.65
C THR A 324 14.31 -3.27 -3.32
N LEU A 325 12.98 -3.27 -3.30
CA LEU A 325 12.21 -4.27 -4.02
C LEU A 325 12.56 -4.34 -5.52
N PHE A 326 12.94 -3.22 -6.12
CA PHE A 326 13.33 -3.15 -7.53
C PHE A 326 14.52 -4.05 -7.88
N ASP A 327 15.45 -4.24 -6.94
CA ASP A 327 16.66 -5.06 -7.14
C ASP A 327 16.39 -6.57 -7.14
N TYR A 328 15.18 -7.00 -6.76
CA TYR A 328 14.75 -8.39 -6.85
C TYR A 328 14.12 -8.74 -8.19
N PHE A 329 13.65 -7.72 -8.93
CA PHE A 329 13.11 -7.92 -10.27
C PHE A 329 14.20 -8.18 -11.31
N PRO A 330 13.91 -8.94 -12.38
CA PRO A 330 14.79 -9.00 -13.54
C PRO A 330 14.78 -7.67 -14.30
N ASP A 331 15.83 -7.40 -15.06
CA ASP A 331 16.03 -6.12 -15.75
C ASP A 331 14.91 -5.73 -16.73
N ASP A 332 14.13 -6.71 -17.21
CA ASP A 332 13.06 -6.52 -18.20
C ASP A 332 11.65 -6.40 -17.57
N PHE A 333 11.57 -6.16 -16.26
CA PHE A 333 10.26 -5.99 -15.61
C PHE A 333 9.51 -4.76 -16.14
N LEU A 334 8.19 -4.83 -16.05
CA LEU A 334 7.31 -3.70 -16.37
C LEU A 334 6.92 -2.98 -15.08
N LEU A 335 7.10 -1.65 -15.05
CA LEU A 335 6.55 -0.81 -13.99
C LEU A 335 5.21 -0.20 -14.45
N VAL A 336 4.18 -0.32 -13.64
CA VAL A 336 2.91 0.38 -13.80
C VAL A 336 2.73 1.31 -12.60
N VAL A 337 2.59 2.61 -12.83
CA VAL A 337 2.39 3.59 -11.76
C VAL A 337 0.95 4.07 -11.83
N ASP A 338 0.12 3.59 -10.90
CA ASP A 338 -1.28 4.02 -10.84
C ASP A 338 -1.40 5.36 -10.11
N GLU A 339 -2.39 6.16 -10.53
CA GLU A 339 -2.56 7.55 -10.10
C GLU A 339 -1.22 8.31 -10.10
N SER A 340 -0.49 8.23 -11.22
CA SER A 340 0.91 8.68 -11.35
C SER A 340 1.12 10.14 -10.95
N HIS A 341 0.12 11.00 -11.21
CA HIS A 341 0.13 12.40 -10.82
C HIS A 341 0.20 12.65 -9.29
N VAL A 342 -0.10 11.63 -8.48
CA VAL A 342 0.07 11.61 -7.01
C VAL A 342 1.29 10.80 -6.62
N SER A 343 1.45 9.61 -7.21
CA SER A 343 2.49 8.64 -6.86
C SER A 343 3.90 9.18 -7.12
N LEU A 344 4.15 9.82 -8.27
CA LEU A 344 5.48 10.33 -8.62
C LEU A 344 5.94 11.50 -7.74
N PRO A 345 5.10 12.53 -7.47
CA PRO A 345 5.43 13.56 -6.49
C PRO A 345 5.68 13.01 -5.09
N GLN A 346 4.96 11.97 -4.66
CA GLN A 346 5.19 11.29 -3.39
C GLN A 346 6.58 10.66 -3.34
N ILE A 347 6.97 9.90 -4.36
CA ILE A 347 8.32 9.30 -4.47
C ILE A 347 9.38 10.40 -4.39
N ARG A 348 9.19 11.50 -5.11
CA ARG A 348 10.12 12.64 -5.13
C ARG A 348 10.29 13.31 -3.76
N GLY A 349 9.19 13.42 -2.99
CA GLY A 349 9.19 14.07 -1.68
C GLY A 349 9.79 13.24 -0.54
N MET A 350 9.78 11.92 -0.64
CA MET A 350 10.16 11.01 0.47
C MET A 350 11.61 11.20 0.93
N TYR A 351 12.57 11.32 0.01
CA TYR A 351 13.99 11.42 0.34
C TYR A 351 14.31 12.63 1.20
N ASN A 352 13.83 13.81 0.83
CA ASN A 352 14.18 15.06 1.51
C ASN A 352 13.67 15.10 2.95
N GLY A 353 12.46 14.61 3.19
CA GLY A 353 11.88 14.53 4.53
C GLY A 353 12.64 13.58 5.46
N ASP A 354 13.00 12.39 4.96
CA ASP A 354 13.77 11.40 5.72
C ASP A 354 15.17 11.92 6.04
N ARG A 355 15.86 12.51 5.05
CA ARG A 355 17.21 13.06 5.23
C ARG A 355 17.24 14.20 6.24
N ALA A 356 16.32 15.15 6.18
CA ALA A 356 16.29 16.27 7.12
C ALA A 356 16.15 15.81 8.57
N ARG A 357 15.26 14.85 8.82
CA ARG A 357 15.07 14.25 10.14
C ARG A 357 16.32 13.51 10.64
N LYS A 358 16.89 12.65 9.82
CA LYS A 358 18.09 11.86 10.19
C LYS A 358 19.34 12.71 10.35
N GLN A 359 19.49 13.77 9.57
CA GLN A 359 20.60 14.69 9.71
C GLN A 359 20.67 15.29 11.12
N ILE A 360 19.51 15.67 11.67
CA ILE A 360 19.43 16.17 13.06
C ILE A 360 19.87 15.08 14.05
N LEU A 361 19.43 13.84 13.88
CA LEU A 361 19.85 12.73 14.73
C LEU A 361 21.37 12.49 14.70
N VAL A 362 21.98 12.63 13.53
CA VAL A 362 23.45 12.49 13.35
C VAL A 362 24.21 13.68 13.97
N ASP A 363 23.72 14.90 13.78
CA ASP A 363 24.38 16.12 14.26
C ASP A 363 24.36 16.23 15.77
N TYR A 364 23.37 15.63 16.44
CA TYR A 364 23.20 15.62 17.89
C TYR A 364 23.59 14.28 18.56
N GLY A 365 24.32 13.41 17.87
CA GLY A 365 24.92 12.19 18.43
C GLY A 365 23.94 11.07 18.78
N PHE A 366 22.76 11.03 18.16
CA PHE A 366 21.81 9.91 18.32
C PHE A 366 22.08 8.77 17.34
N ARG A 367 22.66 9.08 16.18
CA ARG A 367 22.99 8.09 15.14
C ARG A 367 24.33 8.40 14.45
N LEU A 368 24.96 7.34 13.92
CA LEU A 368 26.13 7.46 13.07
C LEU A 368 25.76 8.08 11.70
N PRO A 369 26.72 8.70 10.99
CA PRO A 369 26.50 9.19 9.63
C PRO A 369 25.96 8.13 8.66
N SER A 370 26.31 6.85 8.84
CA SER A 370 25.79 5.73 8.03
C SER A 370 24.26 5.58 8.07
N ALA A 371 23.62 6.07 9.13
CA ALA A 371 22.15 6.09 9.22
C ALA A 371 21.49 6.91 8.10
N LEU A 372 22.21 7.88 7.51
CA LEU A 372 21.75 8.66 6.36
C LEU A 372 21.63 7.82 5.10
N ASP A 373 22.31 6.68 5.02
CA ASP A 373 22.29 5.77 3.88
C ASP A 373 21.19 4.68 3.98
N ASN A 374 20.54 4.58 5.13
CA ASN A 374 19.24 3.89 5.28
C ASN A 374 18.12 4.87 4.91
N ARG A 375 17.80 4.96 3.67
CA ARG A 375 16.92 5.99 3.09
C ARG A 375 16.08 5.46 1.95
N PRO A 376 14.99 6.15 1.59
CA PRO A 376 14.32 5.85 0.32
C PRO A 376 15.23 6.22 -0.86
N LEU A 377 14.91 5.67 -2.02
CA LEU A 377 15.56 6.08 -3.28
C LEU A 377 15.37 7.57 -3.51
N ARG A 378 16.41 8.21 -4.06
CA ARG A 378 16.24 9.50 -4.71
C ARG A 378 15.45 9.33 -6.01
N PHE A 379 14.77 10.36 -6.45
CA PHE A 379 13.95 10.27 -7.66
C PHE A 379 14.75 9.85 -8.90
N ASN A 380 15.96 10.38 -9.08
CA ASN A 380 16.85 10.00 -10.19
C ASN A 380 17.35 8.54 -10.07
N GLU A 381 17.55 8.03 -8.86
CA GLU A 381 17.88 6.63 -8.64
C GLU A 381 16.71 5.71 -8.99
N PHE A 382 15.50 6.09 -8.57
CA PHE A 382 14.25 5.42 -8.96
C PHE A 382 14.10 5.39 -10.49
N GLU A 383 14.26 6.53 -11.15
CA GLU A 383 14.16 6.64 -12.61
C GLU A 383 15.22 5.82 -13.35
N GLY A 384 16.42 5.70 -12.76
CA GLY A 384 17.52 4.91 -13.30
C GLY A 384 17.30 3.39 -13.23
N LEU A 385 16.42 2.92 -12.33
CA LEU A 385 16.08 1.49 -12.19
C LEU A 385 14.98 1.06 -13.18
N ILE A 386 14.31 2.00 -13.83
CA ILE A 386 13.17 1.73 -14.71
C ILE A 386 13.67 1.57 -16.14
N LYS A 387 13.37 0.43 -16.75
CA LYS A 387 13.54 0.22 -18.20
C LYS A 387 12.28 0.66 -18.96
N ASN A 388 11.13 0.15 -18.60
CA ASN A 388 9.85 0.51 -19.20
C ASN A 388 8.80 0.79 -18.11
N ALA A 389 8.06 1.88 -18.25
CA ALA A 389 6.96 2.20 -17.36
C ALA A 389 5.72 2.71 -18.10
N ILE A 390 4.55 2.35 -17.57
CA ILE A 390 3.25 2.89 -17.95
C ILE A 390 2.74 3.73 -16.79
N PHE A 391 2.54 5.02 -17.01
CA PHE A 391 1.93 5.94 -16.08
C PHE A 391 0.43 5.98 -16.32
N VAL A 392 -0.36 5.59 -15.31
CA VAL A 392 -1.81 5.51 -15.41
C VAL A 392 -2.43 6.64 -14.62
N SER A 393 -3.23 7.48 -15.26
CA SER A 393 -3.89 8.60 -14.59
C SER A 393 -5.10 9.11 -15.39
N ALA A 394 -6.10 9.64 -14.70
CA ALA A 394 -7.15 10.44 -15.34
C ALA A 394 -6.70 11.88 -15.63
N THR A 395 -5.64 12.32 -14.96
CA THR A 395 -5.08 13.69 -15.02
C THR A 395 -3.55 13.61 -14.92
N PRO A 396 -2.84 13.16 -15.98
CA PRO A 396 -1.38 13.04 -15.95
C PRO A 396 -0.69 14.33 -15.50
N GLY A 397 0.43 14.19 -14.81
CA GLY A 397 1.25 15.30 -14.34
C GLY A 397 2.16 15.86 -15.45
N ASP A 398 2.79 17.01 -15.17
CA ASP A 398 3.71 17.65 -16.12
C ASP A 398 4.92 16.75 -16.39
N TYR A 399 5.43 16.09 -15.35
CA TYR A 399 6.56 15.16 -15.50
C TYR A 399 6.24 14.03 -16.49
N GLU A 400 5.09 13.38 -16.37
CA GLU A 400 4.70 12.29 -17.26
C GLU A 400 4.56 12.76 -18.70
N LEU A 401 3.96 13.94 -18.90
CA LEU A 401 3.78 14.52 -20.23
C LEU A 401 5.11 14.98 -20.83
N ASP A 402 6.02 15.55 -20.03
CA ASP A 402 7.36 15.93 -20.47
C ASP A 402 8.17 14.71 -20.92
N GLN A 403 8.09 13.59 -20.15
CA GLN A 403 8.80 12.36 -20.47
C GLN A 403 8.32 11.67 -21.74
N THR A 404 7.05 11.86 -22.11
CA THR A 404 6.46 11.31 -23.33
C THR A 404 6.32 12.31 -24.45
N HIS A 405 6.90 13.53 -24.30
CA HIS A 405 6.77 14.62 -25.27
C HIS A 405 5.30 14.95 -25.62
N GLY A 406 4.40 14.78 -24.66
CA GLY A 406 2.97 14.97 -24.82
C GLY A 406 2.24 13.81 -25.50
N GLU A 407 2.94 12.72 -25.86
CA GLU A 407 2.28 11.50 -26.36
C GLU A 407 1.50 10.82 -25.23
N ILE A 408 0.21 10.58 -25.46
CA ILE A 408 -0.70 9.91 -24.52
C ILE A 408 -1.54 8.86 -25.24
N VAL A 409 -1.78 7.76 -24.59
CA VAL A 409 -2.78 6.77 -24.99
C VAL A 409 -4.08 7.11 -24.25
N GLU A 410 -5.14 7.44 -24.98
CA GLU A 410 -6.41 7.85 -24.37
C GLU A 410 -7.36 6.66 -24.19
N GLN A 411 -8.04 6.66 -23.04
CA GLN A 411 -9.11 5.71 -22.72
C GLN A 411 -10.26 6.46 -22.03
N ILE A 412 -11.16 7.01 -22.82
CA ILE A 412 -12.24 7.91 -22.37
C ILE A 412 -13.56 7.16 -22.28
N ILE A 413 -13.82 6.25 -23.21
CA ILE A 413 -15.08 5.52 -23.32
C ILE A 413 -15.30 4.59 -22.11
N ARG A 414 -16.42 4.79 -21.42
CA ARG A 414 -16.91 3.86 -20.38
C ARG A 414 -17.79 2.80 -21.04
N PRO A 415 -17.50 1.51 -20.85
CA PRO A 415 -18.36 0.43 -21.38
C PRO A 415 -19.81 0.51 -20.90
N THR A 416 -20.05 1.12 -19.76
CA THR A 416 -21.40 1.33 -19.17
C THR A 416 -22.22 2.42 -19.87
N GLY A 417 -21.58 3.19 -20.77
CA GLY A 417 -22.22 4.34 -21.42
C GLY A 417 -22.37 5.60 -20.54
N LEU A 418 -21.91 5.57 -19.32
CA LEU A 418 -22.04 6.71 -18.39
C LEU A 418 -21.26 7.94 -18.89
N LEU A 419 -21.94 9.08 -18.91
CA LEU A 419 -21.39 10.35 -19.34
C LEU A 419 -20.59 11.03 -18.21
N ASP A 420 -19.64 11.86 -18.57
CA ASP A 420 -19.14 12.88 -17.64
C ASP A 420 -20.26 13.85 -17.26
N PRO A 421 -20.30 14.37 -16.02
CA PRO A 421 -21.41 15.18 -15.55
C PRO A 421 -21.49 16.52 -16.29
N GLU A 422 -22.67 17.12 -16.27
CA GLU A 422 -22.81 18.51 -16.67
C GLU A 422 -22.21 19.43 -15.64
N VAL A 423 -21.49 20.46 -16.10
CA VAL A 423 -20.84 21.44 -15.22
C VAL A 423 -21.49 22.79 -15.43
N GLU A 424 -22.06 23.35 -14.37
CA GLU A 424 -22.61 24.72 -14.34
C GLU A 424 -21.75 25.61 -13.46
N VAL A 425 -21.58 26.87 -13.88
CA VAL A 425 -20.97 27.93 -13.07
C VAL A 425 -22.07 28.85 -12.61
N ARG A 426 -22.17 29.09 -11.30
CA ARG A 426 -23.17 29.99 -10.69
C ARG A 426 -22.47 31.02 -9.80
N PRO A 427 -23.09 32.21 -9.59
CA PRO A 427 -22.51 33.28 -8.78
C PRO A 427 -22.36 32.84 -7.30
N ILE A 428 -21.42 33.48 -6.59
CA ILE A 428 -21.20 33.23 -5.15
C ILE A 428 -22.33 33.88 -4.34
N GLU A 429 -22.87 35.02 -4.80
CA GLU A 429 -24.00 35.66 -4.12
C GLU A 429 -25.22 34.75 -4.16
N GLY A 430 -25.78 34.43 -2.97
CA GLY A 430 -26.91 33.52 -2.83
C GLY A 430 -26.56 32.02 -2.94
N GLN A 431 -25.28 31.67 -3.03
CA GLN A 431 -24.82 30.28 -3.26
C GLN A 431 -25.37 29.28 -2.25
N ILE A 432 -25.58 29.67 -0.99
CA ILE A 432 -26.03 28.72 0.05
C ILE A 432 -27.52 28.43 -0.11
N ASP A 433 -28.35 29.40 -0.41
CA ASP A 433 -29.79 29.23 -0.64
C ASP A 433 -30.01 28.37 -1.91
N ASP A 434 -29.32 28.66 -2.99
CA ASP A 434 -29.32 27.92 -4.24
C ASP A 434 -28.90 26.48 -4.02
N LEU A 435 -27.82 26.26 -3.24
CA LEU A 435 -27.31 24.94 -2.89
C LEU A 435 -28.32 24.14 -2.06
N VAL A 436 -29.01 24.79 -1.11
CA VAL A 436 -30.06 24.14 -0.28
C VAL A 436 -31.21 23.64 -1.15
N ASP A 437 -31.64 24.41 -2.15
CA ASP A 437 -32.71 24.00 -3.05
C ASP A 437 -32.28 22.82 -3.94
N GLU A 438 -31.06 22.84 -4.46
CA GLU A 438 -30.48 21.71 -5.21
C GLU A 438 -30.37 20.44 -4.34
N ILE A 439 -29.95 20.58 -3.08
CA ILE A 439 -29.89 19.45 -2.13
C ILE A 439 -31.28 18.84 -1.90
N LYS A 440 -32.31 19.68 -1.68
CA LYS A 440 -33.69 19.18 -1.47
C LYS A 440 -34.19 18.41 -2.68
N GLU A 441 -33.93 18.91 -3.90
CA GLU A 441 -34.28 18.20 -5.13
C GLU A 441 -33.63 16.82 -5.21
N ARG A 442 -32.34 16.68 -4.77
CA ARG A 442 -31.66 15.39 -4.75
C ARG A 442 -32.20 14.44 -3.68
N ILE A 443 -32.58 14.99 -2.52
CA ILE A 443 -33.21 14.21 -1.44
C ILE A 443 -34.55 13.59 -1.90
N GLU A 444 -35.36 14.36 -2.62
CA GLU A 444 -36.62 13.88 -3.20
C GLU A 444 -36.39 12.71 -4.17
N LYS A 445 -35.26 12.71 -4.88
CA LYS A 445 -34.89 11.63 -5.81
C LYS A 445 -34.09 10.50 -5.13
N HIS A 446 -33.95 10.53 -3.80
CA HIS A 446 -33.10 9.60 -3.03
C HIS A 446 -31.64 9.55 -3.45
N GLU A 447 -31.13 10.65 -3.98
CA GLU A 447 -29.75 10.82 -4.40
C GLU A 447 -28.93 11.57 -3.33
N ARG A 448 -27.59 11.60 -3.48
CA ARG A 448 -26.68 12.17 -2.50
C ARG A 448 -25.91 13.35 -3.09
N THR A 449 -25.50 14.24 -2.20
CA THR A 449 -24.73 15.45 -2.56
C THR A 449 -23.38 15.46 -1.87
N LEU A 450 -22.31 15.78 -2.62
CA LEU A 450 -20.98 16.10 -2.09
C LEU A 450 -20.75 17.60 -2.19
N ILE A 451 -20.20 18.19 -1.14
CA ILE A 451 -19.84 19.62 -1.11
C ILE A 451 -18.37 19.76 -0.77
N THR A 452 -17.61 20.48 -1.60
CA THR A 452 -16.21 20.78 -1.34
C THR A 452 -16.01 22.23 -0.93
N THR A 453 -15.31 22.41 0.21
CA THR A 453 -14.94 23.72 0.75
C THR A 453 -13.42 23.91 0.73
N LEU A 454 -12.93 25.12 1.00
CA LEU A 454 -11.49 25.41 1.03
C LEU A 454 -10.85 25.24 2.41
N THR A 455 -11.63 25.42 3.48
CA THR A 455 -11.12 25.39 4.85
C THR A 455 -11.96 24.51 5.78
N VAL A 456 -11.34 24.04 6.86
CA VAL A 456 -12.01 23.27 7.93
C VAL A 456 -13.17 24.08 8.50
N ARG A 457 -12.94 25.35 8.82
CA ARG A 457 -13.94 26.23 9.40
C ARG A 457 -15.16 26.39 8.52
N MET A 458 -14.96 26.59 7.18
CA MET A 458 -16.09 26.65 6.23
C MET A 458 -16.90 25.35 6.22
N ALA A 459 -16.22 24.21 6.28
CA ALA A 459 -16.91 22.92 6.31
C ALA A 459 -17.73 22.74 7.59
N GLU A 460 -17.21 23.15 8.73
CA GLU A 460 -17.89 23.11 10.03
C GLU A 460 -19.10 24.05 10.06
N ASP A 461 -18.88 25.30 9.68
CA ASP A 461 -19.94 26.32 9.68
C ASP A 461 -21.07 25.93 8.74
N LEU A 462 -20.74 25.46 7.52
CA LEU A 462 -21.74 24.98 6.54
C LEU A 462 -22.48 23.74 7.05
N THR A 463 -21.76 22.78 7.62
CA THR A 463 -22.40 21.57 8.19
C THR A 463 -23.37 21.93 9.30
N SER A 464 -23.00 22.86 10.17
CA SER A 464 -23.87 23.33 11.25
C SER A 464 -25.08 24.08 10.72
N TYR A 465 -24.90 24.92 9.71
CA TYR A 465 -26.00 25.64 9.07
C TYR A 465 -27.01 24.68 8.41
N LEU A 466 -26.53 23.72 7.63
CA LEU A 466 -27.39 22.75 6.95
C LEU A 466 -28.13 21.82 7.94
N LYS A 467 -27.50 21.45 9.05
CA LYS A 467 -28.17 20.69 10.13
C LYS A 467 -29.27 21.51 10.80
N ASN A 468 -29.12 22.81 10.95
CA ASN A 468 -30.15 23.69 11.48
C ASN A 468 -31.38 23.80 10.54
N LEU A 469 -31.25 23.42 9.27
CA LEU A 469 -32.33 23.29 8.31
C LEU A 469 -32.90 21.86 8.25
N ASP A 470 -32.64 21.04 9.27
CA ASP A 470 -33.08 19.63 9.39
C ASP A 470 -32.56 18.70 8.27
N LEU A 471 -31.46 19.07 7.59
CA LEU A 471 -30.81 18.23 6.61
C LEU A 471 -29.87 17.23 7.30
N LYS A 472 -29.80 16.01 6.78
CA LYS A 472 -28.93 14.95 7.29
C LYS A 472 -27.54 15.10 6.70
N VAL A 473 -26.66 15.81 7.40
CA VAL A 473 -25.32 16.19 6.92
C VAL A 473 -24.23 15.54 7.76
N ALA A 474 -23.25 14.96 7.10
CA ALA A 474 -21.97 14.58 7.68
C ALA A 474 -20.84 15.43 7.08
N TRP A 475 -19.70 15.53 7.77
CA TRP A 475 -18.51 16.16 7.24
C TRP A 475 -17.25 15.32 7.47
N LEU A 476 -16.30 15.44 6.54
CA LEU A 476 -15.01 14.74 6.61
C LEU A 476 -13.87 15.74 6.79
N HIS A 477 -13.05 15.50 7.81
CA HIS A 477 -11.85 16.28 8.12
C HIS A 477 -10.64 15.37 8.37
N HIS A 478 -9.46 15.96 8.55
CA HIS A 478 -8.20 15.20 8.67
C HIS A 478 -8.06 14.39 9.98
N GLU A 479 -8.84 14.71 11.00
CA GLU A 479 -8.83 14.00 12.29
C GLU A 479 -9.79 12.79 12.32
N VAL A 480 -10.66 12.65 11.32
CA VAL A 480 -11.55 11.48 11.22
C VAL A 480 -10.71 10.25 10.92
N THR A 481 -10.81 9.26 11.79
CA THR A 481 -10.09 7.99 11.61
C THR A 481 -10.57 7.26 10.36
N THR A 482 -9.75 6.34 9.84
CA THR A 482 -10.11 5.54 8.66
C THR A 482 -11.41 4.77 8.88
N ILE A 483 -11.64 4.26 10.08
CA ILE A 483 -12.86 3.52 10.44
C ILE A 483 -14.08 4.43 10.42
N GLU A 484 -14.03 5.56 11.13
CA GLU A 484 -15.15 6.53 11.16
C GLU A 484 -15.47 7.05 9.75
N ARG A 485 -14.45 7.26 8.93
CA ARG A 485 -14.63 7.65 7.54
C ARG A 485 -15.42 6.61 6.73
N THR A 486 -15.07 5.34 6.87
CA THR A 486 -15.77 4.25 6.18
C THR A 486 -17.22 4.15 6.66
N GLU A 487 -17.48 4.35 7.95
CA GLU A 487 -18.84 4.42 8.50
C GLU A 487 -19.64 5.60 7.92
N ILE A 488 -19.04 6.78 7.85
CA ILE A 488 -19.68 7.97 7.27
C ILE A 488 -20.05 7.73 5.80
N ILE A 489 -19.15 7.13 5.02
CA ILE A 489 -19.40 6.82 3.61
C ILE A 489 -20.51 5.76 3.48
N HIS A 490 -20.46 4.72 4.28
CA HIS A 490 -21.47 3.68 4.31
C HIS A 490 -22.85 4.26 4.70
N ASP A 491 -22.90 5.10 5.72
CA ASP A 491 -24.11 5.75 6.19
C ASP A 491 -24.68 6.74 5.15
N LEU A 492 -23.81 7.43 4.38
CA LEU A 492 -24.19 8.24 3.23
C LEU A 492 -24.85 7.37 2.16
N ARG A 493 -24.25 6.24 1.80
CA ARG A 493 -24.81 5.31 0.81
C ARG A 493 -26.14 4.72 1.26
N GLN A 494 -26.30 4.39 2.54
CA GLN A 494 -27.56 3.90 3.12
C GLN A 494 -28.64 4.99 3.26
N GLY A 495 -28.33 6.25 3.06
CA GLY A 495 -29.28 7.36 3.20
C GLY A 495 -29.52 7.82 4.64
N LYS A 496 -28.63 7.49 5.56
CA LYS A 496 -28.63 8.11 6.89
C LYS A 496 -28.13 9.56 6.84
N TYR A 497 -27.25 9.83 5.86
CA TYR A 497 -26.86 11.16 5.46
C TYR A 497 -27.29 11.39 4.01
N ASP A 498 -27.68 12.62 3.68
CA ASP A 498 -28.04 13.04 2.34
C ASP A 498 -26.91 13.90 1.74
N VAL A 499 -26.11 14.52 2.60
CA VAL A 499 -25.04 15.45 2.22
C VAL A 499 -23.75 15.08 2.95
N LEU A 500 -22.65 15.12 2.22
CA LEU A 500 -21.30 15.00 2.77
C LEU A 500 -20.50 16.27 2.41
N VAL A 501 -20.01 16.96 3.44
CA VAL A 501 -19.14 18.13 3.31
C VAL A 501 -17.69 17.75 3.57
N GLY A 502 -16.75 18.28 2.78
CA GLY A 502 -15.32 18.06 3.02
C GLY A 502 -14.42 19.02 2.27
N ILE A 503 -13.15 19.11 2.69
CA ILE A 503 -12.17 20.00 2.06
C ILE A 503 -11.53 19.30 0.88
N ASN A 504 -11.07 18.09 1.08
CA ASN A 504 -10.37 17.30 0.07
C ASN A 504 -10.97 15.89 0.01
N LEU A 505 -12.12 15.81 -0.66
CA LEU A 505 -12.81 14.53 -0.90
C LEU A 505 -12.12 13.68 -1.99
N LEU A 506 -10.96 14.16 -2.51
CA LEU A 506 -10.21 13.51 -3.60
C LEU A 506 -9.27 12.41 -3.13
N ARG A 507 -8.72 12.53 -1.93
CA ARG A 507 -7.55 11.75 -1.50
C ARG A 507 -7.75 10.25 -1.43
N GLU A 508 -8.99 9.77 -1.39
CA GLU A 508 -9.25 8.35 -1.22
C GLU A 508 -10.45 7.96 -2.06
N GLY A 509 -10.23 7.17 -3.05
CA GLY A 509 -11.13 6.51 -3.97
C GLY A 509 -12.62 6.41 -3.61
N LEU A 510 -13.28 7.55 -3.31
CA LEU A 510 -14.71 7.58 -3.03
C LEU A 510 -15.47 7.13 -4.28
N ASP A 511 -16.01 5.94 -4.19
CA ASP A 511 -16.82 5.33 -5.24
C ASP A 511 -18.25 5.21 -4.76
N ILE A 512 -19.01 6.31 -4.91
CA ILE A 512 -20.38 6.44 -4.41
C ILE A 512 -21.31 6.68 -5.60
N PRO A 513 -21.89 5.62 -6.19
CA PRO A 513 -22.79 5.75 -7.35
C PRO A 513 -24.06 6.57 -7.06
N GLU A 514 -24.43 6.66 -5.79
CA GLU A 514 -25.61 7.38 -5.34
C GLU A 514 -25.44 8.91 -5.38
N VAL A 515 -24.21 9.40 -5.56
CA VAL A 515 -23.92 10.84 -5.69
C VAL A 515 -24.27 11.33 -7.08
N SER A 516 -25.26 12.22 -7.18
CA SER A 516 -25.68 12.87 -8.41
C SER A 516 -25.32 14.35 -8.46
N LEU A 517 -25.04 14.99 -7.32
CA LEU A 517 -24.65 16.39 -7.25
C LEU A 517 -23.30 16.56 -6.54
N ILE A 518 -22.43 17.35 -7.17
CA ILE A 518 -21.21 17.87 -6.53
C ILE A 518 -21.24 19.38 -6.57
N ALA A 519 -21.14 20.03 -5.41
CA ALA A 519 -21.03 21.46 -5.27
C ALA A 519 -19.61 21.86 -4.90
N ILE A 520 -19.01 22.75 -5.67
CA ILE A 520 -17.68 23.29 -5.45
C ILE A 520 -17.81 24.74 -5.05
N LEU A 521 -17.66 25.04 -3.75
CA LEU A 521 -17.69 26.39 -3.25
C LEU A 521 -16.38 27.11 -3.50
N ASP A 522 -16.43 28.42 -3.74
CA ASP A 522 -15.26 29.23 -4.03
C ASP A 522 -14.35 28.63 -5.11
N ALA A 523 -14.96 28.20 -6.21
CA ALA A 523 -14.24 27.53 -7.30
C ALA A 523 -13.22 28.47 -7.99
N ASP A 524 -13.38 29.76 -7.90
CA ASP A 524 -12.50 30.80 -8.46
C ASP A 524 -11.30 31.16 -7.57
N LYS A 525 -11.19 30.58 -6.38
CA LYS A 525 -10.04 30.81 -5.50
C LYS A 525 -8.90 29.87 -5.93
N GLU A 526 -8.04 30.37 -6.80
CA GLU A 526 -6.90 29.58 -7.30
C GLU A 526 -6.01 29.04 -6.18
N GLY A 527 -5.55 27.80 -6.36
CA GLY A 527 -4.71 27.10 -5.44
C GLY A 527 -4.72 25.59 -5.67
N PHE A 528 -3.99 24.84 -4.85
CA PHE A 528 -3.85 23.40 -5.00
C PHE A 528 -5.19 22.64 -5.07
N LEU A 529 -6.19 23.06 -4.25
CA LEU A 529 -7.52 22.44 -4.20
C LEU A 529 -8.45 22.85 -5.36
N ARG A 530 -8.09 23.83 -6.13
CA ARG A 530 -8.85 24.39 -7.27
C ARG A 530 -8.02 24.42 -8.55
N SER A 531 -6.93 23.65 -8.60
CA SER A 531 -6.17 23.44 -9.82
C SER A 531 -6.99 22.63 -10.84
N ARG A 532 -6.69 22.77 -12.13
CA ARG A 532 -7.28 21.97 -13.22
C ARG A 532 -7.42 20.50 -12.84
N ARG A 533 -6.34 19.88 -12.36
CA ARG A 533 -6.32 18.45 -11.98
C ARG A 533 -7.30 18.15 -10.85
N SER A 534 -7.29 18.95 -9.80
CA SER A 534 -8.20 18.79 -8.67
C SER A 534 -9.65 18.92 -9.11
N LEU A 535 -9.98 19.91 -9.94
CA LEU A 535 -11.33 20.11 -10.46
C LEU A 535 -11.80 18.92 -11.31
N ILE A 536 -10.99 18.44 -12.26
CA ILE A 536 -11.35 17.28 -13.10
C ILE A 536 -11.59 16.02 -12.22
N GLN A 537 -10.81 15.82 -11.18
CA GLN A 537 -10.99 14.69 -10.28
C GLN A 537 -12.26 14.79 -9.43
N ILE A 538 -12.57 15.98 -8.93
CA ILE A 538 -13.81 16.24 -8.21
C ILE A 538 -15.00 15.98 -9.14
N ILE A 539 -14.99 16.56 -10.32
CA ILE A 539 -16.03 16.39 -11.35
C ILE A 539 -16.25 14.92 -11.67
N GLY A 540 -15.17 14.17 -11.86
CA GLY A 540 -15.20 12.74 -12.17
C GLY A 540 -15.88 11.85 -11.12
N ARG A 541 -16.08 12.35 -9.88
CA ARG A 541 -16.81 11.61 -8.84
C ARG A 541 -18.31 11.50 -9.14
N ALA A 542 -18.90 12.45 -9.86
CA ALA A 542 -20.30 12.38 -10.29
C ALA A 542 -20.50 11.56 -11.57
N ALA A 543 -19.45 11.12 -12.24
CA ALA A 543 -19.55 10.40 -13.51
C ALA A 543 -20.01 8.92 -13.39
N ARG A 544 -20.44 8.48 -12.20
CA ARG A 544 -21.01 7.13 -11.94
C ARG A 544 -22.52 7.13 -11.82
N ASN A 545 -23.10 8.32 -11.79
CA ASN A 545 -24.53 8.53 -11.81
C ASN A 545 -24.97 9.06 -13.18
N ALA A 546 -26.02 8.48 -13.75
CA ALA A 546 -26.54 8.90 -15.05
C ALA A 546 -27.10 10.34 -15.01
N GLN A 547 -27.46 10.84 -13.84
CA GLN A 547 -27.94 12.21 -13.58
C GLN A 547 -26.86 13.11 -12.96
N GLY A 548 -25.57 12.74 -13.13
CA GLY A 548 -24.46 13.47 -12.55
C GLY A 548 -24.40 14.94 -12.97
N LYS A 549 -24.35 15.84 -11.99
CA LYS A 549 -24.25 17.29 -12.17
C LYS A 549 -23.19 17.87 -11.24
N VAL A 550 -22.48 18.88 -11.71
CA VAL A 550 -21.51 19.63 -10.91
C VAL A 550 -21.85 21.11 -10.98
N ILE A 551 -21.91 21.76 -9.83
CA ILE A 551 -22.09 23.20 -9.72
C ILE A 551 -20.82 23.81 -9.14
N MET A 552 -20.22 24.74 -9.87
CA MET A 552 -19.10 25.55 -9.41
C MET A 552 -19.62 26.93 -9.03
N TYR A 553 -19.53 27.31 -7.76
CA TYR A 553 -19.86 28.66 -7.33
C TYR A 553 -18.62 29.54 -7.46
N ALA A 554 -18.74 30.53 -8.36
CA ALA A 554 -17.64 31.43 -8.72
C ALA A 554 -18.16 32.73 -9.31
N ASP A 555 -17.51 33.85 -8.99
CA ASP A 555 -17.84 35.15 -9.60
C ASP A 555 -17.09 35.36 -10.91
N LYS A 556 -16.01 34.63 -11.14
CA LYS A 556 -15.23 34.65 -12.38
C LYS A 556 -14.78 33.23 -12.73
N ILE A 557 -14.71 32.93 -14.02
CA ILE A 557 -14.13 31.70 -14.52
C ILE A 557 -12.60 31.88 -14.60
N THR A 558 -11.86 31.08 -13.83
CA THR A 558 -10.40 31.05 -13.88
C THR A 558 -9.91 30.14 -15.01
N GLU A 559 -8.62 30.22 -15.37
CA GLU A 559 -8.02 29.35 -16.38
C GLU A 559 -8.17 27.89 -16.01
N SER A 560 -7.87 27.52 -14.74
CA SER A 560 -8.05 26.16 -14.22
C SER A 560 -9.49 25.65 -14.30
N MET A 561 -10.48 26.51 -14.06
CA MET A 561 -11.89 26.16 -14.23
C MET A 561 -12.24 25.96 -15.70
N GLN A 562 -11.83 26.88 -16.59
CA GLN A 562 -12.12 26.78 -18.02
C GLN A 562 -11.56 25.49 -18.61
N GLU A 563 -10.31 25.16 -18.32
CA GLU A 563 -9.67 23.93 -18.79
C GLU A 563 -10.38 22.66 -18.26
N ALA A 564 -10.83 22.68 -17.00
CA ALA A 564 -11.57 21.55 -16.43
C ALA A 564 -12.96 21.38 -17.06
N ILE A 565 -13.65 22.48 -17.32
CA ILE A 565 -14.96 22.49 -18.00
C ILE A 565 -14.82 21.97 -19.44
N ASP A 566 -13.85 22.51 -20.18
CA ASP A 566 -13.62 22.15 -21.58
C ASP A 566 -13.25 20.66 -21.73
N GLU A 567 -12.36 20.15 -20.86
CA GLU A 567 -11.99 18.73 -20.87
C GLU A 567 -13.17 17.83 -20.50
N THR A 568 -13.98 18.21 -19.52
CA THR A 568 -15.18 17.46 -19.14
C THR A 568 -16.20 17.45 -20.29
N ALA A 569 -16.43 18.58 -20.95
CA ALA A 569 -17.32 18.67 -22.10
C ALA A 569 -16.80 17.83 -23.28
N ARG A 570 -15.48 17.85 -23.56
CA ARG A 570 -14.85 17.01 -24.58
C ARG A 570 -15.12 15.53 -24.32
N ARG A 571 -14.83 15.05 -23.09
CA ARG A 571 -15.05 13.64 -22.70
C ARG A 571 -16.52 13.26 -22.81
N ARG A 572 -17.41 14.15 -22.37
CA ARG A 572 -18.87 13.94 -22.46
C ARG A 572 -19.31 13.78 -23.90
N SER A 573 -18.85 14.64 -24.82
CA SER A 573 -19.21 14.59 -26.25
C SER A 573 -18.73 13.30 -26.91
N ILE A 574 -17.51 12.86 -26.65
CA ILE A 574 -16.95 11.60 -27.15
C ILE A 574 -17.79 10.40 -26.70
N GLN A 575 -18.17 10.38 -25.41
CA GLN A 575 -19.01 9.31 -24.89
C GLN A 575 -20.42 9.33 -25.47
N MET A 576 -21.02 10.49 -25.67
CA MET A 576 -22.34 10.63 -26.28
C MET A 576 -22.34 10.11 -27.73
N GLU A 577 -21.38 10.49 -28.54
CA GLU A 577 -21.23 10.03 -29.91
C GLU A 577 -21.08 8.49 -29.97
N TYR A 578 -20.27 7.94 -29.06
CA TYR A 578 -20.09 6.49 -28.94
C TYR A 578 -21.41 5.79 -28.57
N ASN A 579 -22.14 6.33 -27.59
CA ASN A 579 -23.42 5.80 -27.15
C ASN A 579 -24.47 5.79 -28.28
N GLU A 580 -24.59 6.89 -29.03
CA GLU A 580 -25.49 7.01 -30.15
C GLU A 580 -25.17 5.98 -31.23
N LYS A 581 -23.87 5.86 -31.60
CA LYS A 581 -23.42 4.93 -32.60
C LYS A 581 -23.69 3.47 -32.26
N HIS A 582 -23.65 3.11 -30.97
CA HIS A 582 -23.81 1.74 -30.49
C HIS A 582 -25.17 1.48 -29.83
N GLY A 583 -26.07 2.45 -29.78
CA GLY A 583 -27.41 2.31 -29.17
C GLY A 583 -27.36 2.06 -27.66
N ILE A 584 -26.34 2.61 -26.96
CA ILE A 584 -26.14 2.41 -25.54
C ILE A 584 -26.94 3.47 -24.78
N VAL A 585 -27.76 3.04 -23.79
CA VAL A 585 -28.44 3.92 -22.87
C VAL A 585 -27.67 3.92 -21.53
N PRO A 586 -27.16 5.08 -21.08
CA PRO A 586 -26.45 5.18 -19.82
C PRO A 586 -27.32 4.71 -18.64
N LYS A 587 -26.77 3.89 -17.76
CA LYS A 587 -27.43 3.45 -16.53
C LYS A 587 -26.52 3.67 -15.35
N THR A 588 -27.07 4.24 -14.27
CA THR A 588 -26.34 4.38 -13.00
C THR A 588 -25.84 3.04 -12.52
N ILE A 589 -24.58 2.98 -12.07
CA ILE A 589 -23.98 1.77 -11.54
C ILE A 589 -24.65 1.44 -10.20
N ILE A 590 -25.16 0.22 -10.06
CA ILE A 590 -25.68 -0.28 -8.79
C ILE A 590 -24.61 -1.15 -8.16
N LYS A 591 -24.03 -0.69 -7.05
CA LYS A 591 -23.10 -1.51 -6.25
C LYS A 591 -23.79 -1.99 -4.98
N PRO A 592 -23.66 -3.27 -4.63
CA PRO A 592 -24.16 -3.74 -3.35
C PRO A 592 -23.50 -2.95 -2.21
N ILE A 593 -24.29 -2.53 -1.24
CA ILE A 593 -23.80 -1.94 -0.01
C ILE A 593 -23.51 -3.13 0.91
N HIS A 594 -22.22 -3.49 0.99
CA HIS A 594 -21.81 -4.50 1.97
C HIS A 594 -21.92 -3.90 3.36
N ASP A 595 -22.55 -4.63 4.28
CA ASP A 595 -22.61 -4.20 5.67
C ASP A 595 -21.19 -4.08 6.22
N VAL A 596 -20.75 -2.86 6.42
CA VAL A 596 -19.58 -2.59 7.25
C VAL A 596 -19.97 -3.05 8.65
N VAL A 597 -19.19 -3.94 9.24
CA VAL A 597 -19.39 -4.31 10.65
C VAL A 597 -19.33 -3.02 11.46
N ARG A 598 -20.48 -2.54 11.88
CA ARG A 598 -20.63 -1.20 12.47
C ARG A 598 -19.74 -1.11 13.70
N SER A 599 -18.94 -0.07 13.80
CA SER A 599 -18.19 0.23 15.03
C SER A 599 -19.14 0.37 16.23
N LYS A 600 -20.41 0.69 16.01
CA LYS A 600 -21.46 0.65 17.05
C LYS A 600 -21.81 -0.75 17.52
N GLU A 601 -22.00 -1.71 16.62
CA GLU A 601 -22.23 -3.11 17.01
C GLU A 601 -20.95 -3.69 17.65
N THR A 602 -19.80 -3.31 17.14
CA THR A 602 -18.51 -3.68 17.67
C THR A 602 -18.24 -2.95 19.00
N LYS A 603 -18.56 -1.65 19.12
CA LYS A 603 -18.53 -0.89 20.40
C LYS A 603 -19.63 -1.37 21.35
N GLU A 604 -20.81 -1.75 20.88
CA GLU A 604 -21.86 -2.35 21.72
C GLU A 604 -21.53 -3.80 22.10
N MET A 605 -20.92 -4.59 21.23
CA MET A 605 -20.30 -5.87 21.58
C MET A 605 -19.15 -5.68 22.57
N ALA A 606 -18.19 -4.81 22.28
CA ALA A 606 -17.10 -4.47 23.19
C ALA A 606 -17.64 -3.89 24.52
N ALA A 607 -18.63 -3.00 24.48
CA ALA A 607 -19.31 -2.49 25.67
C ALA A 607 -20.16 -3.56 26.38
N LYS A 608 -20.76 -4.50 25.65
CA LYS A 608 -21.42 -5.70 26.23
C LYS A 608 -20.40 -6.64 26.87
N TYR A 609 -19.24 -6.78 26.25
CA TYR A 609 -18.12 -7.57 26.78
C TYR A 609 -17.42 -6.87 27.94
N LEU A 610 -17.19 -5.55 27.83
CA LEU A 610 -16.59 -4.73 28.90
C LEU A 610 -17.54 -4.50 30.10
N LYS A 611 -18.85 -4.40 29.87
CA LYS A 611 -19.84 -4.35 30.98
C LYS A 611 -19.92 -5.65 31.78
N LYS A 612 -19.48 -6.77 31.21
CA LYS A 612 -19.31 -8.01 31.95
C LYS A 612 -17.95 -8.07 32.67
N LYS A 613 -17.59 -7.02 33.37
CA LYS A 613 -16.35 -6.88 34.20
C LYS A 613 -16.15 -7.96 35.29
N LYS A 614 -16.96 -9.04 35.27
CA LYS A 614 -16.89 -10.19 36.19
C LYS A 614 -16.82 -11.54 35.45
N LEU A 615 -16.27 -11.58 34.25
CA LEU A 615 -16.04 -12.88 33.60
C LEU A 615 -14.88 -13.62 34.29
N PRO A 616 -15.03 -14.94 34.53
CA PRO A 616 -13.92 -15.78 35.01
C PRO A 616 -12.75 -15.70 34.00
N ALA A 617 -11.53 -15.62 34.49
CA ALA A 617 -10.31 -15.48 33.70
C ALA A 617 -10.25 -16.42 32.49
N LYS A 618 -10.72 -17.66 32.66
CA LYS A 618 -10.78 -18.69 31.62
C LYS A 618 -11.72 -18.36 30.45
N GLN A 619 -12.81 -17.63 30.69
CA GLN A 619 -13.74 -17.19 29.64
C GLN A 619 -13.24 -15.96 28.89
N LYS A 620 -12.54 -15.06 29.60
CA LYS A 620 -11.86 -13.90 29.00
C LYS A 620 -10.76 -14.35 28.05
N GLU A 621 -9.97 -15.34 28.46
CA GLU A 621 -8.86 -15.88 27.67
C GLU A 621 -9.37 -16.59 26.39
N LYS A 622 -10.47 -17.36 26.49
CA LYS A 622 -11.10 -18.00 25.33
C LYS A 622 -11.61 -16.98 24.34
N MET A 623 -12.23 -15.90 24.81
CA MET A 623 -12.77 -14.84 23.97
C MET A 623 -11.67 -14.02 23.29
N ILE A 624 -10.54 -13.76 23.98
CA ILE A 624 -9.37 -13.13 23.38
C ILE A 624 -8.84 -13.99 22.22
N LYS A 625 -8.75 -15.31 22.39
CA LYS A 625 -8.31 -16.21 21.31
C LYS A 625 -9.27 -16.23 20.12
N GLU A 626 -10.58 -16.23 20.36
CA GLU A 626 -11.59 -16.19 19.29
C GLU A 626 -11.50 -14.87 18.50
N LEU A 627 -11.35 -13.73 19.18
CA LEU A 627 -11.18 -12.42 18.52
C LEU A 627 -9.83 -12.32 17.78
N GLU A 628 -8.75 -12.88 18.33
CA GLU A 628 -7.47 -12.96 17.64
C GLU A 628 -7.56 -13.79 16.34
N GLN A 629 -8.33 -14.87 16.38
CA GLN A 629 -8.56 -15.70 15.20
C GLN A 629 -9.40 -15.01 14.14
N GLU A 630 -10.48 -14.31 14.54
CA GLU A 630 -11.29 -13.50 13.62
C GLU A 630 -10.49 -12.32 13.04
N MET A 631 -9.64 -11.67 13.84
CA MET A 631 -8.76 -10.61 13.36
C MET A 631 -7.78 -11.13 12.29
N LYS A 632 -7.18 -12.30 12.54
CA LYS A 632 -6.29 -12.94 11.58
C LYS A 632 -7.02 -13.35 10.30
N GLU A 633 -8.25 -13.82 10.41
CA GLU A 633 -9.06 -14.18 9.23
C GLU A 633 -9.45 -12.95 8.41
N ALA A 634 -9.86 -11.86 9.07
CA ALA A 634 -10.14 -10.59 8.41
C ALA A 634 -8.90 -10.04 7.67
N ALA A 635 -7.73 -10.12 8.30
CA ALA A 635 -6.49 -9.72 7.65
C ALA A 635 -6.11 -10.65 6.47
N ARG A 636 -6.36 -11.95 6.56
CA ARG A 636 -6.15 -12.92 5.46
C ARG A 636 -7.03 -12.64 4.24
N THR A 637 -8.24 -12.20 4.47
CA THR A 637 -9.17 -11.78 3.41
C THR A 637 -8.91 -10.35 2.93
N LEU A 638 -7.83 -9.71 3.45
CA LEU A 638 -7.45 -8.32 3.18
C LEU A 638 -8.51 -7.29 3.61
N ASP A 639 -9.43 -7.68 4.50
CA ASP A 639 -10.34 -6.79 5.20
C ASP A 639 -9.60 -6.12 6.37
N PHE A 640 -8.67 -5.23 6.01
CA PHE A 640 -7.82 -4.54 6.98
C PHE A 640 -8.60 -3.64 7.93
N GLU A 641 -9.79 -3.18 7.52
CA GLU A 641 -10.67 -2.38 8.37
C GLU A 641 -11.27 -3.23 9.49
N ARG A 642 -11.76 -4.40 9.16
CA ARG A 642 -12.27 -5.38 10.13
C ARG A 642 -11.14 -5.88 11.05
N ALA A 643 -9.96 -6.17 10.50
CA ALA A 643 -8.80 -6.57 11.26
C ALA A 643 -8.38 -5.49 12.27
N ALA A 644 -8.38 -4.20 11.87
CA ALA A 644 -8.07 -3.08 12.76
C ALA A 644 -9.12 -2.90 13.87
N GLN A 645 -10.41 -3.07 13.57
CA GLN A 645 -11.50 -3.01 14.55
C GLN A 645 -11.38 -4.10 15.61
N LEU A 646 -11.16 -5.33 15.19
CA LEU A 646 -10.99 -6.48 16.09
C LEU A 646 -9.73 -6.32 16.97
N ARG A 647 -8.67 -5.73 16.42
CA ARG A 647 -7.45 -5.39 17.15
C ARG A 647 -7.72 -4.40 18.26
N ASP A 648 -8.43 -3.32 17.98
CA ASP A 648 -8.73 -2.26 18.96
C ASP A 648 -9.55 -2.81 20.12
N ILE A 649 -10.49 -3.72 19.85
CA ILE A 649 -11.24 -4.46 20.87
C ILE A 649 -10.31 -5.34 21.72
N LEU A 650 -9.37 -6.03 21.07
CA LEU A 650 -8.40 -6.89 21.74
C LEU A 650 -7.51 -6.09 22.72
N PHE A 651 -7.08 -4.88 22.32
CA PHE A 651 -6.31 -4.00 23.20
C PHE A 651 -7.10 -3.56 24.43
N GLU A 652 -8.35 -3.14 24.22
CA GLU A 652 -9.24 -2.75 25.33
C GLU A 652 -9.49 -3.93 26.30
N MET A 653 -9.60 -5.16 25.75
CA MET A 653 -9.78 -6.36 26.56
C MET A 653 -8.51 -6.82 27.28
N LYS A 654 -7.34 -6.65 26.68
CA LYS A 654 -6.05 -6.97 27.30
C LYS A 654 -5.62 -5.92 28.34
N GLY A 655 -6.20 -4.72 28.31
CA GLY A 655 -5.84 -3.60 29.18
C GLY A 655 -4.55 -2.90 28.75
N GLU A 656 -4.14 -3.10 27.52
CA GLU A 656 -3.04 -2.39 26.86
C GLU A 656 -3.60 -1.13 26.21
N LYS A 657 -3.22 0.05 26.74
CA LYS A 657 -3.54 1.35 26.12
C LYS A 657 -2.45 1.77 25.16
#